data_4d1b33b6f21960e52764e425ff45dacc
#
_entry.id   4d1b33b6f21960e52764e425ff45dacc
#
_cell.length_a   1.000
_cell.length_b   1.000
_cell.length_c   1.000
_cell.angle_alpha   90.00
_cell.angle_beta   90.00
_cell.angle_gamma   90.00
#
_symmetry.space_group_name_H-M   'P 1'
#
loop_
_entity.id
_entity.type
_entity.pdbx_description
1 polymer ?
#
loop_
_entity_poly.entity_id
_entity_poly.type
_entity_poly.pdbx_seq_one_letter_code
_entity_poly.pdbx_strand_id
1 'polypeptide(L)'
;MSEFSRRTVNEHAEPATEEPLPEEPLPDDPPDEETVSEDHLTEETLSEPNSGDASLPDDDAFAAPPSGTYRLQLRGTPEEHFGFAEAAALAPYLASLGVSHVYLSPVLRAAPGSTHGYDVIDHSRLADELGGADAFGAMAARFRAHGLRLLVDVVPNHMAIPDPGEPNMPLTAVLAEGRGSPYAKWFDIDWEAGGGRVVLPGEGEPNYRRFFDISGLIGLRQEDPEVFERTHALLLGLVEQGLVDGLRIDHPDGLADPRGYLRRLSEAVPDAWLLVEKITEGEERLPPDWPCAGTTGYDSLGMVGGLFVDAAGEKPLTEHYVSITGGPRDFEEVERDARLHAATHGLKPEIDRLLRVLRRVAGHESRPGLDRALVELLVAMPVYRAYVVPGEDAPQQAVDVLDEAAHRARAHLPEELHDDLDTIVELALGRGDRTDAEFIVRFQQTSAPLAAKGVEDTAFYRWNRMAALNEVGGDPGRFAVSPEDFHAYCIRLARDWPSTMTTLSTHDTKREEDVRAWLSVLSELPSEWAEAVDRWRHWGPGESPLEPDLEYLLWQTLVGAWPLTIGRLEEFLTKAMREAKTRTSWADVDSGYEEAVLAYTRGVLANPDLITDLTAFVGRLARHARVNTLGQKLVQLAMPGVPDVYQGCELTGLALVDPDNRRPVDYGRRREHLQRLDTGRLPKEVDDEKLLVTSRTLRLRRSRPDWFGPGARHEPIAARGPAAEHVVGFARGEAVALATRLPAGLERRGGWGRTRVDVVQQGWRDVLTGCTHMGPILDAARVFEHLPVALLVPREIDR
;
A
#
# COMPACT_ATOMS: atom_id res chain seq x y z
N MET A 1 -11.23 10.74 -49.66
CA MET A 1 -12.38 11.54 -50.08
C MET A 1 -13.13 11.83 -48.85
N SER A 2 -13.16 12.89 -48.46
CA SER A 2 -13.47 14.32 -48.34
C SER A 2 -13.38 14.71 -46.87
N GLU A 3 -12.49 15.59 -46.55
CA GLU A 3 -12.73 16.97 -46.16
C GLU A 3 -13.74 17.19 -45.03
N PHE A 4 -13.19 17.57 -43.84
CA PHE A 4 -13.92 18.50 -42.97
C PHE A 4 -12.95 19.59 -42.44
N SER A 5 -13.40 20.77 -42.75
CA SER A 5 -12.88 22.10 -42.77
C SER A 5 -12.59 22.69 -41.37
N ARG A 6 -11.49 23.44 -41.31
CA ARG A 6 -11.18 24.43 -40.27
C ARG A 6 -12.30 25.46 -40.10
N ARG A 7 -12.68 25.75 -38.85
CA ARG A 7 -13.34 27.01 -38.51
C ARG A 7 -12.58 27.74 -37.42
N THR A 8 -11.94 28.80 -37.84
CA THR A 8 -11.50 29.93 -37.03
C THR A 8 -12.73 30.61 -36.40
N VAL A 9 -12.65 30.85 -35.07
CA VAL A 9 -13.57 31.74 -34.38
C VAL A 9 -12.83 33.02 -34.05
N ASN A 10 -13.39 34.12 -34.53
CA ASN A 10 -12.94 35.48 -34.37
C ASN A 10 -13.39 36.05 -33.03
N GLU A 11 -12.60 36.96 -32.54
CA GLU A 11 -12.75 37.82 -31.37
C GLU A 11 -13.98 38.73 -31.40
N HIS A 12 -14.33 39.19 -30.22
CA HIS A 12 -15.07 40.35 -29.73
C HIS A 12 -16.34 40.02 -28.95
N ALA A 13 -16.20 40.10 -27.62
CA ALA A 13 -17.25 40.54 -26.73
C ALA A 13 -16.62 41.45 -25.64
N GLU A 14 -17.09 42.68 -25.60
CA GLU A 14 -16.74 43.71 -24.61
C GLU A 14 -17.19 43.32 -23.19
N PRO A 15 -16.50 43.79 -22.13
CA PRO A 15 -16.88 43.48 -20.74
C PRO A 15 -18.08 44.31 -20.28
N ALA A 16 -19.05 43.64 -19.70
CA ALA A 16 -20.16 44.26 -18.97
C ALA A 16 -19.64 44.92 -17.68
N THR A 17 -20.04 46.19 -17.49
CA THR A 17 -19.77 46.99 -16.31
C THR A 17 -20.58 46.47 -15.11
N GLU A 18 -19.85 46.03 -14.04
CA GLU A 18 -20.46 45.78 -12.72
C GLU A 18 -20.68 47.10 -11.97
N GLU A 19 -21.91 47.27 -11.48
CA GLU A 19 -22.27 48.34 -10.52
C GLU A 19 -21.77 47.98 -9.13
N PRO A 20 -21.21 48.92 -8.34
CA PRO A 20 -20.72 48.65 -6.99
C PRO A 20 -21.86 48.49 -5.97
N LEU A 21 -21.77 47.47 -5.13
CA LEU A 21 -22.60 47.30 -3.93
C LEU A 21 -22.23 48.35 -2.85
N PRO A 22 -23.16 48.78 -2.01
CA PRO A 22 -22.94 49.84 -1.01
C PRO A 22 -22.03 49.39 0.15
N GLU A 23 -21.11 50.23 0.53
CA GLU A 23 -20.22 50.13 1.69
C GLU A 23 -21.03 50.24 3.00
N GLU A 24 -20.84 49.26 3.91
CA GLU A 24 -21.18 49.40 5.32
C GLU A 24 -20.08 50.19 6.05
N PRO A 25 -20.44 51.05 7.04
CA PRO A 25 -19.45 51.93 7.71
C PRO A 25 -18.64 51.15 8.77
N LEU A 26 -17.34 51.39 8.76
CA LEU A 26 -16.38 50.97 9.80
C LEU A 26 -16.65 51.74 11.12
N PRO A 27 -16.49 51.11 12.29
CA PRO A 27 -16.51 51.86 13.57
C PRO A 27 -15.22 52.60 13.84
N ASP A 28 -15.43 53.76 14.47
CA ASP A 28 -14.43 54.79 14.82
C ASP A 28 -13.37 54.36 15.85
N ASP A 29 -12.19 54.88 15.65
CA ASP A 29 -11.01 55.18 16.49
C ASP A 29 -10.68 54.36 17.75
N PRO A 30 -9.38 53.99 17.93
CA PRO A 30 -8.81 53.43 19.15
C PRO A 30 -8.54 54.49 20.23
N PRO A 31 -8.63 54.16 21.52
CA PRO A 31 -8.28 55.08 22.59
C PRO A 31 -6.77 55.23 22.79
N ASP A 32 -6.44 56.41 23.34
CA ASP A 32 -5.20 57.01 23.57
C ASP A 32 -4.04 56.20 24.17
N GLU A 33 -2.83 56.50 23.71
CA GLU A 33 -1.53 56.11 24.27
C GLU A 33 -1.39 56.55 25.73
N GLU A 34 -1.37 55.61 26.67
CA GLU A 34 -0.76 55.84 27.98
C GLU A 34 0.73 55.53 27.93
N THR A 35 1.52 56.57 28.11
CA THR A 35 2.97 56.53 28.33
C THR A 35 3.31 55.75 29.60
N VAL A 36 3.97 54.61 29.43
CA VAL A 36 4.63 53.89 30.52
C VAL A 36 6.13 54.09 30.40
N SER A 37 6.70 54.65 31.45
CA SER A 37 8.08 55.03 31.66
C SER A 37 9.06 53.85 31.46
N GLU A 38 10.19 54.16 30.80
CA GLU A 38 11.43 53.40 30.82
C GLU A 38 11.96 53.26 32.27
N ASP A 39 11.99 52.04 32.78
CA ASP A 39 12.87 51.70 33.90
C ASP A 39 13.40 50.26 33.76
N HIS A 40 14.70 50.16 33.52
CA HIS A 40 15.67 49.12 33.84
C HIS A 40 15.26 47.66 33.61
N LEU A 41 15.51 47.14 32.40
CA LEU A 41 15.85 45.76 32.24
C LEU A 41 17.38 45.60 32.13
N THR A 42 17.96 45.10 33.18
CA THR A 42 19.33 44.58 33.22
C THR A 42 19.53 43.49 32.17
N GLU A 43 20.60 43.64 31.38
CA GLU A 43 21.13 42.59 30.50
C GLU A 43 21.47 41.36 31.33
N GLU A 44 20.58 40.37 31.34
CA GLU A 44 20.99 38.99 31.60
C GLU A 44 21.62 38.47 30.33
N THR A 45 22.94 38.42 30.31
CA THR A 45 23.80 37.72 29.38
C THR A 45 23.27 36.26 29.20
N LEU A 46 22.67 35.97 28.03
CA LEU A 46 22.50 34.65 27.55
C LEU A 46 23.90 34.05 27.36
N SER A 47 24.34 33.27 28.35
CA SER A 47 25.51 32.41 28.22
C SER A 47 25.26 31.45 27.08
N GLU A 48 26.10 31.54 26.03
CA GLU A 48 26.20 30.52 24.99
C GLU A 48 26.33 29.17 25.68
N PRO A 49 25.57 28.15 25.22
CA PRO A 49 25.79 26.78 25.69
C PRO A 49 27.21 26.39 25.26
N ASN A 50 28.02 26.14 26.25
CA ASN A 50 29.37 25.58 26.17
C ASN A 50 29.43 24.59 24.99
N SER A 51 30.37 24.82 24.07
CA SER A 51 30.80 23.87 23.06
C SER A 51 31.47 22.69 23.73
N GLY A 52 30.67 21.93 24.45
CA GLY A 52 31.01 20.58 24.90
C GLY A 52 30.97 19.69 23.67
N ASP A 53 32.11 19.15 23.36
CA ASP A 53 32.41 18.07 22.44
C ASP A 53 31.19 17.13 22.30
N ALA A 54 30.36 17.38 21.27
CA ALA A 54 29.34 16.42 20.85
C ALA A 54 30.13 15.33 20.13
N SER A 55 30.68 14.39 20.90
CA SER A 55 31.08 13.11 20.35
C SER A 55 29.92 12.57 19.53
N LEU A 56 30.17 12.31 18.25
CA LEU A 56 29.26 11.54 17.38
C LEU A 56 28.76 10.34 18.20
N PRO A 57 27.47 9.98 18.13
CA PRO A 57 27.01 8.79 18.81
C PRO A 57 27.90 7.60 18.43
N ASP A 58 28.29 6.81 19.42
CA ASP A 58 29.18 5.65 19.25
C ASP A 58 28.77 4.84 18.03
N ASP A 59 29.72 4.39 17.23
CA ASP A 59 29.52 3.53 16.05
C ASP A 59 28.64 2.29 16.36
N ASP A 60 28.66 1.82 17.62
CA ASP A 60 27.79 0.74 18.10
C ASP A 60 26.28 1.09 18.08
N ALA A 61 25.89 2.37 18.12
CA ALA A 61 24.49 2.78 17.96
C ALA A 61 23.99 2.58 16.52
N PHE A 62 24.89 2.44 15.55
CA PHE A 62 24.60 2.16 14.15
C PHE A 62 24.53 0.66 13.81
N ALA A 63 24.88 -0.23 14.73
CA ALA A 63 24.79 -1.69 14.55
C ALA A 63 23.40 -2.27 14.90
N ALA A 64 22.49 -1.48 15.47
CA ALA A 64 21.17 -1.98 15.88
C ALA A 64 20.29 -2.29 14.66
N PRO A 65 19.57 -3.44 14.65
CA PRO A 65 18.66 -3.79 13.55
C PRO A 65 17.50 -2.76 13.44
N PRO A 66 16.87 -2.66 12.25
CA PRO A 66 15.68 -1.84 12.07
C PRO A 66 14.60 -2.21 13.09
N SER A 67 13.97 -1.20 13.72
CA SER A 67 12.96 -1.44 14.76
C SER A 67 11.58 -0.84 14.43
N GLY A 68 11.52 0.06 13.46
CA GLY A 68 10.30 0.67 12.94
C GLY A 68 10.64 1.73 11.91
N THR A 69 9.78 1.91 10.92
CA THR A 69 9.93 2.89 9.84
C THR A 69 8.79 3.90 9.85
N TYR A 70 9.01 5.04 9.21
CA TYR A 70 7.99 6.01 8.88
C TYR A 70 8.13 6.40 7.41
N ARG A 71 7.13 6.08 6.59
CA ARG A 71 7.16 6.39 5.17
C ARG A 71 6.75 7.84 4.92
N LEU A 72 7.61 8.58 4.20
CA LEU A 72 7.36 9.92 3.70
C LEU A 72 7.15 9.88 2.18
N GLN A 73 6.07 10.47 1.74
CA GLN A 73 5.77 10.69 0.34
C GLN A 73 6.30 12.06 -0.07
N LEU A 74 7.41 12.06 -0.81
CA LEU A 74 8.05 13.28 -1.31
C LEU A 74 7.23 13.87 -2.47
N ARG A 75 7.49 15.12 -2.83
CA ARG A 75 6.92 16.00 -3.85
C ARG A 75 5.74 16.82 -3.36
N GLY A 76 4.80 16.26 -2.62
CA GLY A 76 3.61 16.99 -2.17
C GLY A 76 2.62 17.25 -3.30
N THR A 77 1.90 18.36 -3.21
CA THR A 77 0.99 18.85 -4.24
C THR A 77 1.55 20.12 -4.90
N PRO A 78 0.97 20.61 -6.01
CA PRO A 78 1.38 21.90 -6.61
C PRO A 78 1.27 23.09 -5.64
N GLU A 79 0.35 23.03 -4.68
CA GLU A 79 0.11 24.06 -3.68
C GLU A 79 1.00 23.92 -2.45
N GLU A 80 1.42 22.70 -2.11
CA GLU A 80 2.21 22.39 -0.93
C GLU A 80 3.35 21.43 -1.27
N HIS A 81 4.52 22.03 -1.55
CA HIS A 81 5.74 21.28 -1.86
C HIS A 81 6.27 20.54 -0.64
N PHE A 82 6.76 19.29 -0.84
CA PHE A 82 7.38 18.48 0.20
C PHE A 82 8.64 17.80 -0.34
N GLY A 83 9.79 18.42 -0.12
CA GLY A 83 11.10 17.96 -0.57
C GLY A 83 12.01 17.53 0.59
N PHE A 84 13.32 17.47 0.30
CA PHE A 84 14.32 17.03 1.27
C PHE A 84 14.45 17.97 2.48
N ALA A 85 14.24 19.28 2.29
CA ALA A 85 14.31 20.24 3.38
C ALA A 85 13.14 20.09 4.37
N GLU A 86 11.93 19.93 3.85
CA GLU A 86 10.71 19.68 4.65
C GLU A 86 10.82 18.36 5.39
N ALA A 87 11.29 17.31 4.72
CA ALA A 87 11.55 15.99 5.33
C ALA A 87 12.59 16.10 6.46
N ALA A 88 13.70 16.81 6.24
CA ALA A 88 14.73 17.04 7.27
C ALA A 88 14.19 17.75 8.51
N ALA A 89 13.23 18.68 8.36
CA ALA A 89 12.58 19.38 9.46
C ALA A 89 11.75 18.46 10.37
N LEU A 90 11.42 17.26 9.91
CA LEU A 90 10.69 16.26 10.69
C LEU A 90 11.59 15.39 11.59
N ALA A 91 12.93 15.47 11.46
CA ALA A 91 13.85 14.61 12.20
C ALA A 91 13.60 14.57 13.72
N PRO A 92 13.40 15.71 14.43
CA PRO A 92 13.10 15.68 15.86
C PRO A 92 11.78 14.97 16.20
N TYR A 93 10.75 15.17 15.37
CA TYR A 93 9.44 14.53 15.56
C TYR A 93 9.53 13.04 15.37
N LEU A 94 10.11 12.57 14.26
CA LEU A 94 10.23 11.15 13.93
C LEU A 94 11.09 10.40 14.95
N ALA A 95 12.19 11.01 15.41
CA ALA A 95 13.00 10.47 16.50
C ALA A 95 12.20 10.35 17.80
N SER A 96 11.39 11.38 18.15
CA SER A 96 10.55 11.35 19.35
C SER A 96 9.39 10.37 19.22
N LEU A 97 8.84 10.15 18.03
CA LEU A 97 7.84 9.11 17.76
C LEU A 97 8.39 7.71 18.06
N GLY A 98 9.68 7.48 17.85
CA GLY A 98 10.38 6.25 18.20
C GLY A 98 10.78 5.37 17.02
N VAL A 99 10.64 5.85 15.77
CA VAL A 99 11.12 5.11 14.58
C VAL A 99 12.65 5.07 14.52
N SER A 100 13.19 4.07 13.85
CA SER A 100 14.62 3.93 13.60
C SER A 100 15.03 4.37 12.21
N HIS A 101 14.12 4.26 11.23
CA HIS A 101 14.38 4.58 9.84
C HIS A 101 13.28 5.48 9.26
N VAL A 102 13.68 6.36 8.36
CA VAL A 102 12.77 7.14 7.51
C VAL A 102 12.77 6.48 6.14
N TYR A 103 11.59 6.11 5.67
CA TYR A 103 11.40 5.45 4.39
C TYR A 103 10.91 6.48 3.37
N LEU A 104 11.69 6.74 2.33
CA LEU A 104 11.42 7.75 1.32
C LEU A 104 10.86 7.14 0.04
N SER A 105 9.86 7.80 -0.56
CA SER A 105 9.45 7.55 -1.95
C SER A 105 10.62 7.86 -2.90
N PRO A 106 10.56 7.47 -4.21
CA PRO A 106 11.70 7.60 -5.11
C PRO A 106 12.33 8.98 -5.16
N VAL A 107 13.64 9.05 -5.02
CA VAL A 107 14.44 10.27 -4.87
C VAL A 107 15.13 10.71 -6.17
N LEU A 108 15.09 9.86 -7.21
CA LEU A 108 15.73 10.13 -8.50
C LEU A 108 14.88 11.08 -9.34
N ARG A 109 15.51 11.66 -10.38
CA ARG A 109 14.84 12.57 -11.29
C ARG A 109 13.72 11.87 -12.03
N ALA A 110 12.50 12.33 -11.83
CA ALA A 110 11.26 11.84 -12.41
C ALA A 110 10.77 12.73 -13.55
N ALA A 111 9.72 12.33 -14.23
CA ALA A 111 9.08 13.13 -15.27
C ALA A 111 8.53 14.44 -14.68
N PRO A 112 8.54 15.56 -15.45
CA PRO A 112 8.02 16.84 -15.01
C PRO A 112 6.57 16.72 -14.54
N GLY A 113 6.29 17.29 -13.37
CA GLY A 113 4.96 17.24 -12.75
C GLY A 113 4.61 15.91 -12.06
N SER A 114 5.55 14.97 -11.97
CA SER A 114 5.38 13.74 -11.20
C SER A 114 5.09 14.04 -9.73
N THR A 115 4.02 13.46 -9.21
CA THR A 115 3.62 13.57 -7.79
C THR A 115 4.09 12.39 -6.94
N HIS A 116 4.71 11.38 -7.56
CA HIS A 116 5.10 10.12 -6.91
C HIS A 116 6.55 9.69 -7.13
N GLY A 117 7.17 10.02 -8.28
CA GLY A 117 8.59 9.73 -8.60
C GLY A 117 8.89 8.35 -9.17
N TYR A 118 7.88 7.51 -9.42
CA TYR A 118 8.09 6.19 -10.03
C TYR A 118 8.30 6.25 -11.56
N ASP A 119 8.04 7.37 -12.18
CA ASP A 119 8.23 7.66 -13.60
C ASP A 119 9.62 8.29 -13.86
N VAL A 120 10.66 7.57 -13.47
CA VAL A 120 12.06 8.01 -13.55
C VAL A 120 12.47 8.29 -15.00
N ILE A 121 13.13 9.44 -15.25
CA ILE A 121 13.72 9.81 -16.53
C ILE A 121 15.25 9.81 -16.51
N ASP A 122 15.87 9.91 -15.34
CA ASP A 122 17.34 9.92 -15.21
C ASP A 122 17.77 9.28 -13.88
N HIS A 123 18.41 8.10 -13.98
CA HIS A 123 18.93 7.38 -12.81
C HIS A 123 20.27 7.94 -12.29
N SER A 124 20.92 8.85 -13.03
CA SER A 124 22.22 9.41 -12.65
C SER A 124 22.11 10.65 -11.77
N ARG A 125 20.90 11.15 -11.47
CA ARG A 125 20.66 12.39 -10.75
C ARG A 125 19.56 12.25 -9.71
N LEU A 126 19.80 12.87 -8.55
CA LEU A 126 18.73 13.16 -7.59
C LEU A 126 17.80 14.24 -8.15
N ALA A 127 16.54 14.19 -7.74
CA ALA A 127 15.49 15.08 -8.20
C ALA A 127 15.78 16.55 -7.80
N ASP A 128 15.97 17.42 -8.79
CA ASP A 128 16.22 18.85 -8.56
C ASP A 128 15.02 19.52 -7.88
N GLU A 129 13.80 19.08 -8.24
CA GLU A 129 12.56 19.55 -7.62
C GLU A 129 12.44 19.19 -6.12
N LEU A 130 13.16 18.18 -5.65
CA LEU A 130 13.25 17.85 -4.21
C LEU A 130 14.37 18.60 -3.47
N GLY A 131 15.21 19.36 -4.19
CA GLY A 131 16.35 20.11 -3.66
C GLY A 131 17.72 19.58 -4.09
N GLY A 132 17.77 18.52 -4.91
CA GLY A 132 19.01 17.98 -5.49
C GLY A 132 19.96 17.37 -4.45
N ALA A 133 21.24 17.18 -4.85
CA ALA A 133 22.21 16.42 -4.07
C ALA A 133 22.60 17.11 -2.74
N ASP A 134 22.73 18.43 -2.74
CA ASP A 134 23.14 19.16 -1.53
C ASP A 134 22.05 19.07 -0.45
N ALA A 135 20.78 19.24 -0.83
CA ALA A 135 19.66 19.13 0.11
C ALA A 135 19.47 17.69 0.61
N PHE A 136 19.69 16.69 -0.25
CA PHE A 136 19.67 15.29 0.15
C PHE A 136 20.74 14.98 1.19
N GLY A 137 21.98 15.41 0.95
CA GLY A 137 23.10 15.26 1.90
C GLY A 137 22.82 15.95 3.24
N ALA A 138 22.28 17.17 3.23
CA ALA A 138 21.88 17.88 4.44
C ALA A 138 20.75 17.17 5.20
N MET A 139 19.76 16.63 4.50
CA MET A 139 18.67 15.82 5.07
C MET A 139 19.22 14.55 5.74
N ALA A 140 20.07 13.79 5.06
CA ALA A 140 20.65 12.56 5.59
C ALA A 140 21.48 12.86 6.86
N ALA A 141 22.32 13.89 6.84
CA ALA A 141 23.06 14.34 8.01
C ALA A 141 22.14 14.74 9.18
N ARG A 142 21.04 15.45 8.89
CA ARG A 142 20.05 15.84 9.90
C ARG A 142 19.37 14.63 10.53
N PHE A 143 18.94 13.65 9.74
CA PHE A 143 18.37 12.41 10.26
C PHE A 143 19.37 11.64 11.13
N ARG A 144 20.63 11.51 10.69
CA ARG A 144 21.67 10.86 11.48
C ARG A 144 21.94 11.55 12.81
N ALA A 145 21.97 12.89 12.84
CA ALA A 145 22.10 13.66 14.07
C ALA A 145 20.98 13.40 15.09
N HIS A 146 19.85 12.84 14.66
CA HIS A 146 18.74 12.40 15.51
C HIS A 146 18.65 10.89 15.68
N GLY A 147 19.69 10.14 15.27
CA GLY A 147 19.74 8.68 15.35
C GLY A 147 18.74 7.98 14.43
N LEU A 148 18.38 8.61 13.31
CA LEU A 148 17.52 8.04 12.26
C LEU A 148 18.36 7.64 11.06
N ARG A 149 17.95 6.57 10.38
CA ARG A 149 18.55 6.04 9.15
C ARG A 149 17.59 6.20 7.97
N LEU A 150 18.09 5.95 6.75
CA LEU A 150 17.31 6.11 5.54
C LEU A 150 17.10 4.78 4.80
N LEU A 151 15.84 4.49 4.45
CA LEU A 151 15.41 3.50 3.48
C LEU A 151 14.87 4.25 2.25
N VAL A 152 15.36 3.92 1.04
CA VAL A 152 14.99 4.60 -0.20
C VAL A 152 14.34 3.63 -1.18
N ASP A 153 13.32 4.13 -1.86
CA ASP A 153 12.59 3.40 -2.91
C ASP A 153 13.38 3.39 -4.22
N VAL A 154 13.54 2.22 -4.83
CA VAL A 154 14.29 1.99 -6.08
C VAL A 154 13.34 1.48 -7.15
N VAL A 155 13.35 2.09 -8.33
CA VAL A 155 12.49 1.73 -9.47
C VAL A 155 13.32 1.08 -10.58
N PRO A 156 13.60 -0.24 -10.52
CA PRO A 156 14.49 -0.89 -11.48
C PRO A 156 13.78 -1.31 -12.76
N ASN A 157 12.46 -1.51 -12.75
CA ASN A 157 11.74 -2.20 -13.81
C ASN A 157 11.52 -1.37 -15.08
N HIS A 158 11.43 -0.04 -14.98
CA HIS A 158 11.02 0.83 -16.09
C HIS A 158 11.56 2.27 -15.98
N MET A 159 11.42 3.01 -17.07
CA MET A 159 11.62 4.46 -17.16
C MET A 159 10.44 5.11 -17.87
N ALA A 160 10.23 6.40 -17.65
CA ALA A 160 9.24 7.17 -18.38
C ALA A 160 9.68 7.43 -19.84
N ILE A 161 8.70 7.41 -20.72
CA ILE A 161 8.86 7.89 -22.10
C ILE A 161 8.92 9.42 -22.06
N PRO A 162 9.87 10.05 -22.76
CA PRO A 162 10.09 11.50 -22.67
C PRO A 162 8.91 12.28 -23.26
N ASP A 163 8.45 13.28 -22.52
CA ASP A 163 7.64 14.37 -23.05
C ASP A 163 8.49 15.36 -23.87
N PRO A 164 7.89 16.09 -24.83
CA PRO A 164 8.61 17.09 -25.62
C PRO A 164 9.12 18.27 -24.79
N GLY A 165 10.07 18.13 -23.92
CA GLY A 165 10.58 19.21 -23.06
C GLY A 165 11.69 18.77 -22.12
N GLU A 166 11.57 17.56 -21.55
CA GLU A 166 12.61 16.99 -20.70
C GLU A 166 12.93 15.57 -21.12
N PRO A 167 14.08 15.34 -21.77
CA PRO A 167 14.38 14.06 -22.40
C PRO A 167 14.86 13.01 -21.39
N ASN A 168 14.31 11.81 -21.47
CA ASN A 168 14.99 10.60 -21.07
C ASN A 168 16.11 10.36 -22.11
N MET A 169 17.34 10.77 -21.77
CA MET A 169 18.46 10.79 -22.73
C MET A 169 18.75 9.41 -23.38
N PRO A 170 18.79 8.29 -22.63
CA PRO A 170 18.93 6.95 -23.21
C PRO A 170 17.85 6.64 -24.26
N LEU A 171 16.59 6.89 -23.94
CA LEU A 171 15.49 6.60 -24.85
C LEU A 171 15.46 7.55 -26.04
N THR A 172 15.79 8.83 -25.84
CA THR A 172 15.90 9.82 -26.93
C THR A 172 16.95 9.38 -27.96
N ALA A 173 18.10 8.86 -27.50
CA ALA A 173 19.13 8.31 -28.40
C ALA A 173 18.61 7.07 -29.16
N VAL A 174 17.84 6.20 -28.48
CA VAL A 174 17.22 5.02 -29.13
C VAL A 174 16.18 5.43 -30.18
N LEU A 175 15.39 6.45 -29.92
CA LEU A 175 14.41 6.97 -30.88
C LEU A 175 15.08 7.59 -32.10
N ALA A 176 16.26 8.24 -31.94
CA ALA A 176 16.99 8.87 -33.01
C ALA A 176 17.81 7.86 -33.88
N GLU A 177 18.45 6.86 -33.26
CA GLU A 177 19.42 5.97 -33.86
C GLU A 177 18.92 4.53 -34.07
N GLY A 178 17.76 4.19 -33.51
CA GLY A 178 17.16 2.85 -33.55
C GLY A 178 18.06 1.79 -32.89
N ARG A 179 18.14 0.60 -33.49
CA ARG A 179 19.00 -0.50 -33.01
C ARG A 179 20.50 -0.16 -32.94
N GLY A 180 20.94 0.89 -33.64
CA GLY A 180 22.34 1.34 -33.65
C GLY A 180 22.73 2.11 -32.41
N SER A 181 21.79 2.57 -31.61
CA SER A 181 22.06 3.29 -30.39
C SER A 181 22.79 2.42 -29.36
N PRO A 182 23.79 2.95 -28.63
CA PRO A 182 24.44 2.24 -27.53
C PRO A 182 23.44 1.91 -26.38
N TYR A 183 22.32 2.63 -26.32
CA TYR A 183 21.25 2.41 -25.35
C TYR A 183 20.15 1.46 -25.84
N ALA A 184 20.22 0.94 -27.07
CA ALA A 184 19.19 0.04 -27.61
C ALA A 184 18.97 -1.23 -26.76
N LYS A 185 20.01 -1.70 -26.07
CA LYS A 185 19.96 -2.85 -25.17
C LYS A 185 19.39 -2.54 -23.79
N TRP A 186 19.20 -1.26 -23.43
CA TRP A 186 18.63 -0.86 -22.14
C TRP A 186 17.16 -1.22 -22.05
N PHE A 187 16.45 -1.13 -23.18
CA PHE A 187 15.00 -1.26 -23.21
C PHE A 187 14.58 -2.58 -23.85
N ASP A 188 13.47 -3.08 -23.34
CA ASP A 188 12.88 -4.32 -23.80
C ASP A 188 11.93 -4.06 -24.98
N ILE A 189 12.50 -3.96 -26.20
CA ILE A 189 11.83 -3.59 -27.44
C ILE A 189 11.74 -4.80 -28.39
N ASP A 190 10.55 -5.09 -28.90
CA ASP A 190 10.32 -5.99 -30.03
C ASP A 190 10.54 -5.23 -31.35
N TRP A 191 11.79 -5.23 -31.78
CA TRP A 191 12.20 -4.50 -32.99
C TRP A 191 11.53 -5.03 -34.26
N GLU A 192 11.17 -6.30 -34.31
CA GLU A 192 10.54 -6.92 -35.49
C GLU A 192 9.09 -6.46 -35.60
N ALA A 193 8.35 -6.49 -34.52
CA ALA A 193 6.97 -5.99 -34.49
C ALA A 193 6.90 -4.50 -34.86
N GLY A 194 7.89 -3.69 -34.45
CA GLY A 194 7.96 -2.26 -34.77
C GLY A 194 8.54 -1.93 -36.12
N GLY A 195 8.88 -2.93 -36.97
CA GLY A 195 9.51 -2.67 -38.27
C GLY A 195 10.88 -1.97 -38.17
N GLY A 196 11.63 -2.26 -37.08
CA GLY A 196 12.95 -1.70 -36.79
C GLY A 196 12.96 -0.38 -36.01
N ARG A 197 11.81 0.13 -35.61
CA ARG A 197 11.64 1.35 -34.77
C ARG A 197 10.85 1.08 -33.50
N VAL A 198 10.89 1.99 -32.56
CA VAL A 198 9.98 2.04 -31.39
C VAL A 198 8.66 2.65 -31.84
N VAL A 199 7.55 2.05 -31.46
CA VAL A 199 6.20 2.56 -31.69
C VAL A 199 5.73 3.26 -30.42
N LEU A 200 5.68 4.59 -30.45
CA LEU A 200 5.30 5.42 -29.29
C LEU A 200 3.79 5.43 -29.06
N PRO A 201 3.34 5.83 -27.85
CA PRO A 201 1.92 6.02 -27.56
C PRO A 201 1.24 6.95 -28.57
N GLY A 202 0.08 6.53 -29.10
CA GLY A 202 -0.64 7.27 -30.14
C GLY A 202 -0.21 6.99 -31.58
N GLU A 203 0.93 6.31 -31.81
CA GLU A 203 1.40 5.92 -33.17
C GLU A 203 0.90 4.53 -33.59
N GLY A 204 0.48 3.71 -32.65
CA GLY A 204 0.02 2.35 -32.88
C GLY A 204 0.12 1.51 -31.59
N GLU A 205 0.07 0.18 -31.77
CA GLU A 205 0.25 -0.75 -30.66
C GLU A 205 1.72 -0.74 -30.20
N PRO A 206 2.00 -0.54 -28.89
CA PRO A 206 3.36 -0.51 -28.35
C PRO A 206 4.13 -1.81 -28.62
N ASN A 207 5.38 -1.68 -29.09
CA ASN A 207 6.26 -2.82 -29.35
C ASN A 207 7.39 -2.97 -28.32
N TYR A 208 7.15 -2.51 -27.11
CA TYR A 208 8.08 -2.62 -25.96
C TYR A 208 7.33 -3.18 -24.77
N ARG A 209 8.07 -3.73 -23.79
CA ARG A 209 7.46 -4.11 -22.51
C ARG A 209 7.08 -2.86 -21.75
N ARG A 210 5.84 -2.80 -21.30
CA ARG A 210 5.31 -1.71 -20.48
C ARG A 210 5.40 -2.06 -18.99
N PHE A 211 5.30 -1.05 -18.15
CA PHE A 211 4.92 -1.26 -16.75
C PHE A 211 3.40 -1.45 -16.70
N PHE A 212 2.98 -2.66 -16.39
CA PHE A 212 1.58 -3.09 -16.54
C PHE A 212 1.02 -2.79 -17.95
N ASP A 213 -0.04 -2.00 -18.03
CA ASP A 213 -0.66 -1.54 -19.28
C ASP A 213 -0.39 -0.05 -19.58
N ILE A 214 0.52 0.59 -18.81
CA ILE A 214 0.85 2.02 -18.93
C ILE A 214 1.82 2.25 -20.08
N SER A 215 1.30 2.74 -21.21
CA SER A 215 2.09 2.97 -22.42
C SER A 215 3.16 4.06 -22.29
N GLY A 216 3.09 4.94 -21.28
CA GLY A 216 4.10 5.96 -21.00
C GLY A 216 5.33 5.45 -20.23
N LEU A 217 5.38 4.17 -19.85
CA LEU A 217 6.47 3.57 -19.07
C LEU A 217 7.07 2.37 -19.79
N ILE A 218 8.35 2.51 -20.22
CA ILE A 218 9.07 1.48 -21.00
C ILE A 218 9.98 0.64 -20.09
N GLY A 219 9.90 -0.68 -20.23
CA GLY A 219 10.64 -1.64 -19.45
C GLY A 219 12.14 -1.65 -19.69
N LEU A 220 12.91 -1.68 -18.60
CA LEU A 220 14.37 -1.82 -18.59
C LEU A 220 14.79 -3.29 -18.57
N ARG A 221 15.98 -3.57 -19.12
CA ARG A 221 16.60 -4.90 -19.14
C ARG A 221 17.68 -5.02 -18.07
N GLN A 222 17.24 -5.12 -16.82
CA GLN A 222 18.13 -5.22 -15.66
C GLN A 222 18.98 -6.49 -15.64
N GLU A 223 18.66 -7.48 -16.47
CA GLU A 223 19.50 -8.66 -16.67
C GLU A 223 20.80 -8.34 -17.40
N ASP A 224 20.90 -7.24 -18.17
CA ASP A 224 22.16 -6.73 -18.76
C ASP A 224 23.00 -6.04 -17.68
N PRO A 225 24.26 -6.50 -17.42
CA PRO A 225 25.11 -5.95 -16.36
C PRO A 225 25.39 -4.45 -16.52
N GLU A 226 25.57 -3.94 -17.75
CA GLU A 226 25.82 -2.51 -17.99
C GLU A 226 24.59 -1.66 -17.67
N VAL A 227 23.39 -2.18 -17.92
CA VAL A 227 22.14 -1.48 -17.57
C VAL A 227 22.03 -1.39 -16.05
N PHE A 228 22.23 -2.52 -15.35
CA PHE A 228 22.25 -2.55 -13.88
C PHE A 228 23.26 -1.55 -13.32
N GLU A 229 24.54 -1.62 -13.73
CA GLU A 229 25.58 -0.72 -13.25
C GLU A 229 25.21 0.75 -13.41
N ARG A 230 24.73 1.13 -14.59
CA ARG A 230 24.44 2.54 -14.87
C ARG A 230 23.18 3.07 -14.20
N THR A 231 22.16 2.24 -14.05
CA THR A 231 20.91 2.65 -13.40
C THR A 231 21.01 2.66 -11.87
N HIS A 232 21.99 1.95 -11.30
CA HIS A 232 22.16 1.85 -9.85
C HIS A 232 23.37 2.64 -9.30
N ALA A 233 24.29 3.11 -10.16
CA ALA A 233 25.53 3.74 -9.71
C ALA A 233 25.35 4.84 -8.67
N LEU A 234 24.35 5.71 -8.83
CA LEU A 234 24.09 6.80 -7.88
C LEU A 234 23.60 6.25 -6.53
N LEU A 235 22.61 5.37 -6.54
CA LEU A 235 22.02 4.84 -5.30
C LEU A 235 23.04 3.97 -4.53
N LEU A 236 23.80 3.13 -5.23
CA LEU A 236 24.88 2.34 -4.62
C LEU A 236 25.95 3.26 -4.02
N GLY A 237 26.32 4.33 -4.71
CA GLY A 237 27.26 5.33 -4.18
C GLY A 237 26.72 6.05 -2.94
N LEU A 238 25.41 6.28 -2.82
CA LEU A 238 24.80 6.85 -1.59
C LEU A 238 24.84 5.85 -0.44
N VAL A 239 24.68 4.55 -0.70
CA VAL A 239 24.84 3.50 0.32
C VAL A 239 26.30 3.39 0.75
N GLU A 240 27.24 3.33 -0.18
CA GLU A 240 28.70 3.27 0.12
C GLU A 240 29.18 4.47 0.95
N GLN A 241 28.63 5.67 0.68
CA GLN A 241 28.89 6.87 1.48
C GLN A 241 28.20 6.86 2.84
N GLY A 242 27.40 5.85 3.11
CA GLY A 242 26.62 5.72 4.32
C GLY A 242 25.50 6.76 4.43
N LEU A 243 25.03 7.38 3.37
CA LEU A 243 23.90 8.30 3.36
C LEU A 243 22.55 7.59 3.32
N VAL A 244 22.52 6.37 2.80
CA VAL A 244 21.37 5.47 2.72
C VAL A 244 21.72 4.14 3.39
N ASP A 245 20.82 3.57 4.17
CA ASP A 245 21.05 2.36 4.97
C ASP A 245 20.25 1.15 4.46
N GLY A 246 19.25 1.38 3.60
CA GLY A 246 18.44 0.33 3.00
C GLY A 246 17.79 0.73 1.69
N LEU A 247 17.40 -0.27 0.90
CA LEU A 247 16.74 -0.11 -0.39
C LEU A 247 15.47 -0.96 -0.43
N ARG A 248 14.37 -0.35 -0.89
CA ARG A 248 13.13 -1.06 -1.22
C ARG A 248 13.04 -1.17 -2.72
N ILE A 249 12.96 -2.37 -3.22
CA ILE A 249 12.92 -2.68 -4.65
C ILE A 249 11.47 -2.73 -5.11
N ASP A 250 11.11 -1.77 -5.97
CA ASP A 250 9.82 -1.66 -6.60
C ASP A 250 9.63 -2.76 -7.67
N HIS A 251 8.46 -3.40 -7.66
CA HIS A 251 7.99 -4.35 -8.66
C HIS A 251 9.05 -5.34 -9.18
N PRO A 252 9.69 -6.17 -8.33
CA PRO A 252 10.68 -7.15 -8.77
C PRO A 252 10.10 -8.19 -9.73
N ASP A 253 8.79 -8.46 -9.66
CA ASP A 253 8.09 -9.42 -10.51
C ASP A 253 8.09 -9.04 -12.00
N GLY A 254 8.33 -7.77 -12.33
CA GLY A 254 8.51 -7.29 -13.70
C GLY A 254 9.90 -7.54 -14.31
N LEU A 255 10.90 -7.91 -13.47
CA LEU A 255 12.26 -8.17 -13.93
C LEU A 255 12.36 -9.53 -14.65
N ALA A 256 13.34 -9.69 -15.53
CA ALA A 256 13.58 -10.96 -16.22
C ALA A 256 13.98 -12.07 -15.22
N ASP A 257 14.89 -11.76 -14.29
CA ASP A 257 15.36 -12.63 -13.21
C ASP A 257 15.46 -11.83 -11.90
N PRO A 258 14.38 -11.82 -11.07
CA PRO A 258 14.39 -11.13 -9.78
C PRO A 258 15.47 -11.62 -8.82
N ARG A 259 15.69 -12.94 -8.77
CA ARG A 259 16.71 -13.54 -7.90
C ARG A 259 18.12 -13.12 -8.31
N GLY A 260 18.45 -13.19 -9.59
CA GLY A 260 19.74 -12.74 -10.12
C GLY A 260 19.97 -11.26 -9.94
N TYR A 261 18.91 -10.42 -10.07
CA TYR A 261 18.98 -9.01 -9.75
C TYR A 261 19.31 -8.76 -8.27
N LEU A 262 18.59 -9.42 -7.35
CA LEU A 262 18.82 -9.28 -5.91
C LEU A 262 20.20 -9.75 -5.49
N ARG A 263 20.75 -10.82 -6.10
CA ARG A 263 22.12 -11.28 -5.85
C ARG A 263 23.14 -10.21 -6.22
N ARG A 264 23.03 -9.62 -7.40
CA ARG A 264 23.93 -8.52 -7.81
C ARG A 264 23.81 -7.31 -6.87
N LEU A 265 22.60 -6.98 -6.45
CA LEU A 265 22.37 -5.87 -5.53
C LEU A 265 22.97 -6.15 -4.15
N SER A 266 22.73 -7.33 -3.59
CA SER A 266 23.30 -7.72 -2.27
C SER A 266 24.81 -7.86 -2.28
N GLU A 267 25.42 -8.28 -3.40
CA GLU A 267 26.88 -8.30 -3.56
C GLU A 267 27.47 -6.88 -3.62
N ALA A 268 26.76 -5.93 -4.24
CA ALA A 268 27.20 -4.53 -4.33
C ALA A 268 27.07 -3.79 -2.98
N VAL A 269 26.05 -4.09 -2.19
CA VAL A 269 25.76 -3.43 -0.91
C VAL A 269 25.40 -4.45 0.18
N PRO A 270 26.37 -5.26 0.64
CA PRO A 270 26.11 -6.42 1.50
C PRO A 270 25.51 -6.09 2.87
N ASP A 271 25.72 -4.87 3.36
CA ASP A 271 25.25 -4.41 4.68
C ASP A 271 23.92 -3.64 4.60
N ALA A 272 23.40 -3.39 3.38
CA ALA A 272 22.14 -2.65 3.21
C ALA A 272 20.93 -3.52 3.57
N TRP A 273 19.96 -2.91 4.23
CA TRP A 273 18.65 -3.55 4.46
C TRP A 273 17.84 -3.57 3.16
N LEU A 274 17.73 -4.74 2.52
CA LEU A 274 17.05 -4.93 1.23
C LEU A 274 15.63 -5.46 1.45
N LEU A 275 14.63 -4.76 0.94
CA LEU A 275 13.23 -5.17 0.94
C LEU A 275 12.71 -5.25 -0.49
N VAL A 276 11.76 -6.13 -0.74
CA VAL A 276 11.12 -6.29 -2.04
C VAL A 276 9.62 -6.00 -1.95
N GLU A 277 9.10 -5.25 -2.91
CA GLU A 277 7.66 -5.15 -3.10
C GLU A 277 7.16 -6.41 -3.80
N LYS A 278 6.84 -7.40 -3.01
CA LYS A 278 6.24 -8.64 -3.49
C LYS A 278 4.89 -8.83 -2.81
N ILE A 279 3.87 -8.97 -3.65
CA ILE A 279 2.54 -9.34 -3.20
C ILE A 279 2.47 -10.87 -3.20
N THR A 280 2.34 -11.47 -2.01
CA THR A 280 2.15 -12.91 -1.86
C THR A 280 0.67 -13.22 -1.73
N GLU A 281 0.20 -14.24 -2.45
CA GLU A 281 -1.21 -14.64 -2.44
C GLU A 281 -1.40 -15.98 -1.70
N GLY A 282 -2.43 -16.07 -0.88
CA GLY A 282 -2.81 -17.30 -0.17
C GLY A 282 -1.68 -17.88 0.68
N GLU A 283 -1.22 -19.08 0.32
CA GLU A 283 -0.12 -19.78 0.99
C GLU A 283 1.25 -19.58 0.30
N GLU A 284 1.32 -18.69 -0.70
CA GLU A 284 2.58 -18.36 -1.37
C GLU A 284 3.64 -17.90 -0.36
N ARG A 285 4.90 -18.25 -0.64
CA ARG A 285 6.04 -17.88 0.19
C ARG A 285 7.09 -17.18 -0.65
N LEU A 286 7.71 -16.17 -0.05
CA LEU A 286 8.90 -15.57 -0.65
C LEU A 286 9.98 -16.66 -0.84
N PRO A 287 10.60 -16.76 -2.03
CA PRO A 287 11.64 -17.77 -2.25
C PRO A 287 12.79 -17.63 -1.24
N PRO A 288 13.18 -18.72 -0.55
CA PRO A 288 14.14 -18.65 0.55
C PRO A 288 15.58 -18.34 0.10
N ASP A 289 15.86 -18.42 -1.20
CA ASP A 289 17.16 -18.13 -1.80
C ASP A 289 17.27 -16.69 -2.34
N TRP A 290 16.27 -15.84 -2.09
CA TRP A 290 16.35 -14.43 -2.37
C TRP A 290 17.16 -13.71 -1.29
N PRO A 291 18.29 -13.05 -1.64
CA PRO A 291 19.12 -12.34 -0.67
C PRO A 291 18.51 -10.96 -0.32
N CYS A 292 17.42 -10.99 0.41
CA CYS A 292 16.72 -9.81 0.94
C CYS A 292 16.28 -10.06 2.38
N ALA A 293 15.80 -9.03 3.05
CA ALA A 293 15.28 -9.12 4.41
C ALA A 293 13.79 -9.52 4.48
N GLY A 294 13.10 -9.50 3.36
CA GLY A 294 11.68 -9.82 3.26
C GLY A 294 10.92 -8.87 2.34
N THR A 295 9.58 -8.84 2.51
CA THR A 295 8.63 -8.03 1.73
C THR A 295 8.40 -6.64 2.35
N THR A 296 7.59 -5.81 1.69
CA THR A 296 7.07 -4.53 2.21
C THR A 296 5.80 -4.67 3.05
N GLY A 297 5.34 -5.90 3.33
CA GLY A 297 4.36 -6.20 4.36
C GLY A 297 2.90 -6.21 3.95
N TYR A 298 2.57 -6.28 2.67
CA TYR A 298 1.17 -6.44 2.22
C TYR A 298 0.54 -7.75 2.71
N ASP A 299 1.32 -8.81 2.81
CA ASP A 299 0.95 -10.08 3.43
C ASP A 299 0.53 -9.92 4.90
N SER A 300 1.28 -9.12 5.67
CA SER A 300 0.94 -8.82 7.07
C SER A 300 -0.33 -7.97 7.19
N LEU A 301 -0.56 -7.06 6.24
CA LEU A 301 -1.76 -6.22 6.20
C LEU A 301 -3.03 -7.07 6.06
N GLY A 302 -3.04 -8.03 5.12
CA GLY A 302 -4.15 -8.96 4.94
C GLY A 302 -4.43 -9.81 6.18
N MET A 303 -3.36 -10.35 6.81
CA MET A 303 -3.47 -11.17 8.02
C MET A 303 -4.00 -10.38 9.23
N VAL A 304 -3.51 -9.16 9.45
CA VAL A 304 -3.99 -8.31 10.55
C VAL A 304 -5.41 -7.82 10.29
N GLY A 305 -5.73 -7.38 9.07
CA GLY A 305 -7.07 -6.91 8.71
C GLY A 305 -8.13 -7.99 8.93
N GLY A 306 -7.90 -9.20 8.40
CA GLY A 306 -8.82 -10.35 8.51
C GLY A 306 -9.03 -10.84 9.94
N LEU A 307 -8.06 -10.63 10.85
CA LEU A 307 -8.16 -11.00 12.27
C LEU A 307 -9.30 -10.28 13.01
N PHE A 308 -9.68 -9.08 12.56
CA PHE A 308 -10.73 -8.25 13.16
C PHE A 308 -12.09 -8.37 12.44
N VAL A 309 -12.22 -9.32 11.51
CA VAL A 309 -13.47 -9.64 10.82
C VAL A 309 -14.15 -10.83 11.50
N ASP A 310 -15.48 -10.75 11.69
CA ASP A 310 -16.29 -11.86 12.22
C ASP A 310 -16.70 -12.81 11.08
N ALA A 311 -16.15 -14.02 11.09
CA ALA A 311 -16.49 -15.05 10.10
C ALA A 311 -18.00 -15.35 10.02
N ALA A 312 -18.75 -15.17 11.11
CA ALA A 312 -20.20 -15.37 11.11
C ALA A 312 -20.97 -14.37 10.23
N GLY A 313 -20.35 -13.23 9.89
CA GLY A 313 -20.90 -12.23 9.00
C GLY A 313 -20.85 -12.60 7.51
N GLU A 314 -20.04 -13.57 7.11
CA GLU A 314 -19.84 -13.90 5.70
C GLU A 314 -21.12 -14.23 4.96
N LYS A 315 -21.86 -15.22 5.47
CA LYS A 315 -23.09 -15.68 4.80
C LYS A 315 -24.17 -14.59 4.71
N PRO A 316 -24.55 -13.89 5.81
CA PRO A 316 -25.60 -12.87 5.71
C PRO A 316 -25.19 -11.67 4.86
N LEU A 317 -23.92 -11.24 4.88
CA LEU A 317 -23.44 -10.18 3.99
C LEU A 317 -23.45 -10.61 2.52
N THR A 318 -23.03 -11.85 2.22
CA THR A 318 -23.09 -12.38 0.86
C THR A 318 -24.53 -12.47 0.35
N GLU A 319 -25.47 -12.97 1.17
CA GLU A 319 -26.88 -13.07 0.79
C GLU A 319 -27.48 -11.68 0.52
N HIS A 320 -27.20 -10.69 1.35
CA HIS A 320 -27.66 -9.32 1.14
C HIS A 320 -27.03 -8.69 -0.11
N TYR A 321 -25.70 -8.79 -0.28
CA TYR A 321 -24.98 -8.31 -1.44
C TYR A 321 -25.54 -8.88 -2.75
N VAL A 322 -25.71 -10.21 -2.84
CA VAL A 322 -26.26 -10.89 -4.01
C VAL A 322 -27.73 -10.51 -4.24
N SER A 323 -28.51 -10.23 -3.19
CA SER A 323 -29.91 -9.77 -3.35
C SER A 323 -30.02 -8.42 -4.04
N ILE A 324 -28.99 -7.56 -3.89
CA ILE A 324 -28.91 -6.23 -4.51
C ILE A 324 -28.31 -6.32 -5.92
N THR A 325 -27.23 -7.04 -6.07
CA THR A 325 -26.44 -7.07 -7.31
C THR A 325 -26.94 -8.09 -8.33
N GLY A 326 -27.57 -9.18 -7.86
CA GLY A 326 -27.91 -10.33 -8.70
C GLY A 326 -26.68 -11.08 -9.23
N GLY A 327 -25.48 -10.68 -8.78
CA GLY A 327 -24.21 -11.15 -9.28
C GLY A 327 -23.76 -12.49 -8.71
N PRO A 328 -22.52 -12.91 -9.00
CA PRO A 328 -21.93 -14.15 -8.51
C PRO A 328 -21.90 -14.21 -6.98
N ARG A 329 -21.81 -15.45 -6.44
CA ARG A 329 -21.78 -15.70 -5.00
C ARG A 329 -20.37 -15.82 -4.42
N ASP A 330 -19.38 -15.99 -5.28
CA ASP A 330 -17.97 -16.11 -4.89
C ASP A 330 -17.08 -15.15 -5.68
N PHE A 331 -15.92 -14.90 -5.13
CA PHE A 331 -14.93 -13.98 -5.69
C PHE A 331 -14.20 -14.59 -6.88
N GLU A 332 -13.99 -15.92 -6.90
CA GLU A 332 -13.20 -16.60 -7.92
C GLU A 332 -13.78 -16.41 -9.34
N GLU A 333 -15.13 -16.42 -9.45
CA GLU A 333 -15.81 -16.13 -10.73
C GLU A 333 -15.54 -14.70 -11.22
N VAL A 334 -15.61 -13.72 -10.31
CA VAL A 334 -15.34 -12.31 -10.64
C VAL A 334 -13.87 -12.07 -10.98
N GLU A 335 -12.97 -12.67 -10.21
CA GLU A 335 -11.52 -12.63 -10.44
C GLU A 335 -11.16 -13.17 -11.82
N ARG A 336 -11.69 -14.36 -12.16
CA ARG A 336 -11.45 -14.97 -13.46
C ARG A 336 -11.90 -14.08 -14.61
N ASP A 337 -13.12 -13.54 -14.54
CA ASP A 337 -13.66 -12.67 -15.59
C ASP A 337 -12.87 -11.36 -15.71
N ALA A 338 -12.41 -10.81 -14.60
CA ALA A 338 -11.58 -9.62 -14.58
C ALA A 338 -10.18 -9.87 -15.17
N ARG A 339 -9.54 -10.99 -14.85
CA ARG A 339 -8.26 -11.41 -15.46
C ARG A 339 -8.42 -11.65 -16.98
N LEU A 340 -9.50 -12.32 -17.40
CA LEU A 340 -9.78 -12.51 -18.83
C LEU A 340 -10.01 -11.19 -19.56
N HIS A 341 -10.69 -10.24 -18.92
CA HIS A 341 -10.85 -8.89 -19.45
C HIS A 341 -9.49 -8.20 -19.61
N ALA A 342 -8.64 -8.23 -18.58
CA ALA A 342 -7.30 -7.64 -18.62
C ALA A 342 -6.43 -8.25 -19.74
N ALA A 343 -6.45 -9.59 -19.90
CA ALA A 343 -5.71 -10.31 -20.92
C ALA A 343 -6.14 -9.95 -22.35
N THR A 344 -7.44 -9.68 -22.56
CA THR A 344 -8.01 -9.44 -23.91
C THR A 344 -8.06 -7.96 -24.29
N HIS A 345 -7.83 -7.04 -23.34
CA HIS A 345 -7.86 -5.59 -23.53
C HIS A 345 -6.53 -4.93 -23.14
N GLY A 346 -6.34 -4.51 -21.90
CA GLY A 346 -5.21 -3.69 -21.48
C GLY A 346 -3.84 -4.35 -21.73
N LEU A 347 -3.73 -5.66 -21.47
CA LEU A 347 -2.49 -6.44 -21.63
C LEU A 347 -2.42 -7.23 -22.96
N LYS A 348 -3.34 -6.95 -23.89
CA LYS A 348 -3.34 -7.62 -25.20
C LYS A 348 -2.00 -7.55 -25.93
N PRO A 349 -1.28 -6.41 -25.98
CA PRO A 349 0.04 -6.35 -26.64
C PRO A 349 1.07 -7.34 -26.08
N GLU A 350 1.10 -7.50 -24.74
CA GLU A 350 1.97 -8.45 -24.03
C GLU A 350 1.58 -9.90 -24.36
N ILE A 351 0.28 -10.21 -24.35
CA ILE A 351 -0.27 -11.52 -24.73
C ILE A 351 0.09 -11.82 -26.20
N ASP A 352 -0.14 -10.90 -27.11
CA ASP A 352 0.15 -11.08 -28.54
C ASP A 352 1.66 -11.30 -28.78
N ARG A 353 2.53 -10.60 -28.05
CA ARG A 353 3.98 -10.84 -28.08
C ARG A 353 4.33 -12.23 -27.57
N LEU A 354 3.77 -12.65 -26.46
CA LEU A 354 4.00 -13.98 -25.89
C LEU A 354 3.49 -15.08 -26.82
N LEU A 355 2.36 -14.90 -27.48
CA LEU A 355 1.82 -15.82 -28.49
C LEU A 355 2.74 -15.94 -29.72
N ARG A 356 3.37 -14.85 -30.18
CA ARG A 356 4.37 -14.92 -31.26
C ARG A 356 5.56 -15.80 -30.86
N VAL A 357 6.05 -15.63 -29.62
CA VAL A 357 7.15 -16.46 -29.09
C VAL A 357 6.72 -17.92 -28.97
N LEU A 358 5.53 -18.20 -28.39
CA LEU A 358 4.99 -19.55 -28.25
C LEU A 358 4.88 -20.29 -29.58
N ARG A 359 4.30 -19.65 -30.60
CA ARG A 359 4.14 -20.25 -31.94
C ARG A 359 5.49 -20.57 -32.58
N ARG A 360 6.49 -19.71 -32.41
CA ARG A 360 7.85 -19.95 -32.89
C ARG A 360 8.48 -21.17 -32.22
N VAL A 361 8.37 -21.30 -30.91
CA VAL A 361 8.97 -22.37 -30.11
C VAL A 361 8.22 -23.70 -30.30
N ALA A 362 6.90 -23.67 -30.30
CA ALA A 362 6.09 -24.88 -30.50
C ALA A 362 6.18 -25.45 -31.93
N GLY A 363 6.74 -24.67 -32.91
CA GLY A 363 6.92 -25.14 -34.28
C GLY A 363 5.61 -25.28 -35.06
N HIS A 364 4.58 -24.58 -34.68
CA HIS A 364 3.24 -24.66 -35.24
C HIS A 364 2.68 -23.27 -35.53
N GLU A 365 2.83 -22.78 -36.77
CA GLU A 365 2.23 -21.50 -37.19
C GLU A 365 0.68 -21.48 -37.18
N SER A 366 0.02 -22.64 -36.98
CA SER A 366 -1.41 -22.77 -37.14
C SER A 366 -2.05 -23.80 -36.19
N ARG A 367 -1.89 -23.63 -34.86
CA ARG A 367 -2.73 -24.29 -33.84
C ARG A 367 -3.63 -23.27 -33.16
N PRO A 368 -4.88 -23.08 -33.58
CA PRO A 368 -5.81 -22.12 -32.94
C PRO A 368 -6.05 -22.39 -31.46
N GLY A 369 -5.77 -23.62 -31.00
CA GLY A 369 -5.91 -24.02 -29.61
C GLY A 369 -4.87 -23.47 -28.66
N LEU A 370 -3.63 -23.25 -29.15
CA LEU A 370 -2.53 -22.72 -28.31
C LEU A 370 -2.84 -21.34 -27.72
N ASP A 371 -3.46 -20.47 -28.50
CA ASP A 371 -3.80 -19.11 -28.06
C ASP A 371 -4.78 -19.15 -26.87
N ARG A 372 -5.82 -19.99 -27.00
CA ARG A 372 -6.81 -20.17 -25.92
C ARG A 372 -6.20 -20.84 -24.71
N ALA A 373 -5.41 -21.90 -24.91
CA ALA A 373 -4.77 -22.62 -23.79
C ALA A 373 -3.79 -21.71 -23.02
N LEU A 374 -3.02 -20.85 -23.71
CA LEU A 374 -2.13 -19.89 -23.07
C LEU A 374 -2.90 -18.87 -22.23
N VAL A 375 -3.95 -18.27 -22.78
CA VAL A 375 -4.75 -17.29 -22.06
C VAL A 375 -5.41 -17.92 -20.82
N GLU A 376 -5.98 -19.11 -20.97
CA GLU A 376 -6.62 -19.81 -19.82
C GLU A 376 -5.58 -20.18 -18.75
N LEU A 377 -4.35 -20.60 -19.13
CA LEU A 377 -3.29 -20.87 -18.16
C LEU A 377 -2.88 -19.60 -17.39
N LEU A 378 -2.70 -18.49 -18.09
CA LEU A 378 -2.34 -17.20 -17.46
C LEU A 378 -3.46 -16.69 -16.55
N VAL A 379 -4.72 -16.80 -16.96
CA VAL A 379 -5.89 -16.40 -16.14
C VAL A 379 -6.01 -17.27 -14.89
N ALA A 380 -5.63 -18.54 -14.98
CA ALA A 380 -5.71 -19.52 -13.89
C ALA A 380 -4.53 -19.50 -12.90
N MET A 381 -3.52 -18.64 -13.14
CA MET A 381 -2.34 -18.54 -12.25
C MET A 381 -2.78 -18.21 -10.81
N PRO A 382 -2.44 -19.04 -9.80
CA PRO A 382 -2.85 -18.80 -8.42
C PRO A 382 -2.04 -17.71 -7.72
N VAL A 383 -0.91 -17.30 -8.30
CA VAL A 383 0.02 -16.30 -7.79
C VAL A 383 0.55 -15.41 -8.93
N TYR A 384 1.23 -14.34 -8.60
CA TYR A 384 1.76 -13.40 -9.60
C TYR A 384 2.77 -14.07 -10.54
N ARG A 385 3.67 -14.94 -10.02
CA ARG A 385 4.79 -15.45 -10.79
C ARG A 385 5.29 -16.79 -10.25
N ALA A 386 5.78 -17.66 -11.15
CA ALA A 386 6.32 -18.98 -10.80
C ALA A 386 7.83 -19.01 -10.48
N TYR A 387 8.59 -17.96 -10.82
CA TYR A 387 10.04 -17.79 -10.57
C TYR A 387 10.95 -18.87 -11.18
N VAL A 388 10.66 -19.28 -12.41
CA VAL A 388 11.54 -20.16 -13.19
C VAL A 388 12.67 -19.33 -13.82
N VAL A 389 13.92 -19.77 -13.64
CA VAL A 389 15.11 -19.14 -14.24
C VAL A 389 15.55 -19.95 -15.45
N PRO A 390 15.68 -19.33 -16.64
CA PRO A 390 16.13 -20.03 -17.83
C PRO A 390 17.46 -20.73 -17.65
N GLY A 391 17.53 -22.01 -18.01
CA GLY A 391 18.75 -22.81 -17.92
C GLY A 391 19.01 -23.46 -16.55
N GLU A 392 18.11 -23.26 -15.59
CA GLU A 392 18.10 -23.95 -14.31
C GLU A 392 16.89 -24.90 -14.19
N ASP A 393 16.98 -25.90 -13.32
CA ASP A 393 15.84 -26.74 -12.99
C ASP A 393 14.76 -25.90 -12.28
N ALA A 394 13.50 -26.03 -12.71
CA ALA A 394 12.40 -25.31 -12.06
C ALA A 394 12.29 -25.72 -10.57
N PRO A 395 12.22 -24.75 -9.64
CA PRO A 395 12.01 -25.08 -8.23
C PRO A 395 10.67 -25.75 -8.00
N GLN A 396 10.55 -26.60 -6.96
CA GLN A 396 9.32 -27.34 -6.68
C GLN A 396 8.10 -26.42 -6.54
N GLN A 397 8.26 -25.26 -5.92
CA GLN A 397 7.20 -24.27 -5.80
C GLN A 397 6.67 -23.80 -7.17
N ALA A 398 7.54 -23.62 -8.17
CA ALA A 398 7.11 -23.26 -9.53
C ALA A 398 6.34 -24.39 -10.21
N VAL A 399 6.76 -25.65 -9.97
CA VAL A 399 6.05 -26.83 -10.47
C VAL A 399 4.64 -26.89 -9.87
N ASP A 400 4.53 -26.75 -8.55
CA ASP A 400 3.26 -26.83 -7.84
C ASP A 400 2.29 -25.71 -8.31
N VAL A 401 2.80 -24.49 -8.51
CA VAL A 401 2.05 -23.34 -9.02
C VAL A 401 1.51 -23.58 -10.43
N LEU A 402 2.35 -24.07 -11.34
CA LEU A 402 1.93 -24.31 -12.74
C LEU A 402 1.04 -25.55 -12.86
N ASP A 403 1.22 -26.57 -12.05
CA ASP A 403 0.33 -27.73 -11.99
C ASP A 403 -1.08 -27.33 -11.48
N GLU A 404 -1.14 -26.46 -10.47
CA GLU A 404 -2.42 -25.91 -9.99
C GLU A 404 -3.09 -25.03 -11.03
N ALA A 405 -2.34 -24.14 -11.68
CA ALA A 405 -2.85 -23.31 -12.77
C ALA A 405 -3.40 -24.15 -13.93
N ALA A 406 -2.67 -25.19 -14.32
CA ALA A 406 -3.12 -26.13 -15.35
C ALA A 406 -4.39 -26.89 -14.93
N HIS A 407 -4.48 -27.30 -13.67
CA HIS A 407 -5.67 -27.97 -13.16
C HIS A 407 -6.91 -27.06 -13.26
N ARG A 408 -6.79 -25.80 -12.82
CA ARG A 408 -7.86 -24.79 -12.93
C ARG A 408 -8.21 -24.50 -14.40
N ALA A 409 -7.20 -24.29 -15.26
CA ALA A 409 -7.41 -23.99 -16.68
C ALA A 409 -8.15 -25.11 -17.44
N ARG A 410 -7.90 -26.39 -17.12
CA ARG A 410 -8.60 -27.54 -17.74
C ARG A 410 -10.10 -27.50 -17.54
N ALA A 411 -10.59 -26.93 -16.44
CA ALA A 411 -12.04 -26.80 -16.19
C ALA A 411 -12.75 -25.87 -17.20
N HIS A 412 -11.99 -25.00 -17.86
CA HIS A 412 -12.50 -24.01 -18.83
C HIS A 412 -12.09 -24.29 -20.28
N LEU A 413 -11.31 -25.35 -20.49
CA LEU A 413 -10.86 -25.78 -21.81
C LEU A 413 -11.57 -27.06 -22.26
N PRO A 414 -11.89 -27.16 -23.57
CA PRO A 414 -12.32 -28.44 -24.14
C PRO A 414 -11.17 -29.48 -24.11
N GLU A 415 -11.51 -30.76 -23.98
CA GLU A 415 -10.54 -31.84 -23.79
C GLU A 415 -9.48 -31.93 -24.90
N GLU A 416 -9.84 -31.58 -26.14
CA GLU A 416 -8.93 -31.51 -27.28
C GLU A 416 -7.79 -30.47 -27.16
N LEU A 417 -7.88 -29.52 -26.22
CA LEU A 417 -6.84 -28.53 -25.95
C LEU A 417 -5.96 -28.85 -24.73
N HIS A 418 -6.20 -29.95 -24.04
CA HIS A 418 -5.40 -30.29 -22.86
C HIS A 418 -3.94 -30.61 -23.21
N ASP A 419 -3.68 -31.27 -24.36
CA ASP A 419 -2.31 -31.52 -24.84
C ASP A 419 -1.56 -30.22 -25.18
N ASP A 420 -2.29 -29.20 -25.69
CA ASP A 420 -1.71 -27.87 -25.96
C ASP A 420 -1.36 -27.18 -24.64
N LEU A 421 -2.25 -27.26 -23.64
CA LEU A 421 -2.00 -26.73 -22.28
C LEU A 421 -0.78 -27.40 -21.65
N ASP A 422 -0.68 -28.72 -21.69
CA ASP A 422 0.45 -29.46 -21.11
C ASP A 422 1.78 -29.05 -21.79
N THR A 423 1.74 -28.83 -23.11
CA THR A 423 2.90 -28.34 -23.87
C THR A 423 3.34 -26.96 -23.36
N ILE A 424 2.40 -26.06 -23.09
CA ILE A 424 2.70 -24.70 -22.59
C ILE A 424 3.28 -24.75 -21.17
N VAL A 425 2.75 -25.62 -20.31
CA VAL A 425 3.26 -25.81 -18.95
C VAL A 425 4.71 -26.30 -18.95
N GLU A 426 5.03 -27.31 -19.77
CA GLU A 426 6.40 -27.82 -19.91
C GLU A 426 7.37 -26.74 -20.42
N LEU A 427 6.94 -25.90 -21.38
CA LEU A 427 7.73 -24.78 -21.86
C LEU A 427 7.94 -23.71 -20.77
N ALA A 428 6.90 -23.39 -19.99
CA ALA A 428 6.96 -22.42 -18.90
C ALA A 428 7.87 -22.91 -17.75
N LEU A 429 7.92 -24.22 -17.51
CA LEU A 429 8.84 -24.85 -16.57
C LEU A 429 10.28 -25.01 -17.11
N GLY A 430 10.54 -24.62 -18.37
CA GLY A 430 11.84 -24.80 -18.98
C GLY A 430 12.21 -26.27 -19.25
N ARG A 431 11.22 -27.14 -19.46
CA ARG A 431 11.41 -28.59 -19.68
C ARG A 431 11.29 -28.96 -21.15
N GLY A 432 11.88 -30.12 -21.50
CA GLY A 432 11.84 -30.67 -22.86
C GLY A 432 12.93 -30.11 -23.79
N ASP A 433 12.93 -30.65 -25.03
CA ASP A 433 13.98 -30.35 -26.05
C ASP A 433 13.82 -28.97 -26.71
N ARG A 434 12.72 -28.27 -26.47
CA ARG A 434 12.36 -26.96 -27.08
C ARG A 434 12.31 -25.81 -26.08
N THR A 435 13.11 -25.88 -25.03
CA THR A 435 13.19 -24.78 -24.07
C THR A 435 13.63 -23.48 -24.74
N ASP A 436 12.96 -22.40 -24.43
CA ASP A 436 13.27 -21.06 -24.95
C ASP A 436 13.28 -20.06 -23.79
N ALA A 437 14.43 -19.45 -23.55
CA ALA A 437 14.61 -18.50 -22.47
C ALA A 437 13.67 -17.28 -22.58
N GLU A 438 13.40 -16.82 -23.81
CA GLU A 438 12.48 -15.69 -24.02
C GLU A 438 11.04 -16.08 -23.62
N PHE A 439 10.59 -17.29 -23.95
CA PHE A 439 9.24 -17.74 -23.55
C PHE A 439 9.10 -17.80 -22.04
N ILE A 440 10.05 -18.42 -21.33
CA ILE A 440 10.04 -18.54 -19.87
C ILE A 440 9.96 -17.16 -19.21
N VAL A 441 10.82 -16.22 -19.63
CA VAL A 441 10.85 -14.86 -19.09
C VAL A 441 9.56 -14.11 -19.40
N ARG A 442 9.10 -14.13 -20.66
CA ARG A 442 7.89 -13.42 -21.10
C ARG A 442 6.64 -13.94 -20.44
N PHE A 443 6.50 -15.27 -20.30
CA PHE A 443 5.37 -15.87 -19.60
C PHE A 443 5.22 -15.26 -18.20
N GLN A 444 6.30 -15.20 -17.44
CA GLN A 444 6.32 -14.68 -16.08
C GLN A 444 6.15 -13.15 -16.02
N GLN A 445 6.76 -12.41 -16.96
CA GLN A 445 6.56 -10.96 -17.07
C GLN A 445 5.15 -10.56 -17.54
N THR A 446 4.36 -11.53 -18.04
CA THR A 446 2.95 -11.34 -18.43
C THR A 446 2.00 -11.78 -17.32
N SER A 447 2.31 -12.86 -16.58
CA SER A 447 1.44 -13.36 -15.51
C SER A 447 1.33 -12.37 -14.34
N ALA A 448 2.42 -11.73 -13.93
CA ALA A 448 2.40 -10.77 -12.83
C ALA A 448 1.53 -9.51 -13.11
N PRO A 449 1.70 -8.79 -14.24
CA PRO A 449 0.77 -7.73 -14.63
C PRO A 449 -0.69 -8.17 -14.73
N LEU A 450 -0.93 -9.42 -15.18
CA LEU A 450 -2.29 -9.93 -15.30
C LEU A 450 -2.94 -10.14 -13.93
N ALA A 451 -2.20 -10.59 -12.93
CA ALA A 451 -2.67 -10.66 -11.55
C ALA A 451 -2.99 -9.25 -11.02
N ALA A 452 -2.05 -8.31 -11.09
CA ALA A 452 -2.25 -6.95 -10.59
C ALA A 452 -3.44 -6.24 -11.27
N LYS A 453 -3.48 -6.20 -12.62
CA LYS A 453 -4.53 -5.50 -13.36
C LYS A 453 -5.88 -6.23 -13.35
N GLY A 454 -5.88 -7.56 -13.33
CA GLY A 454 -7.10 -8.35 -13.24
C GLY A 454 -7.71 -8.30 -11.85
N VAL A 455 -6.92 -8.49 -10.81
CA VAL A 455 -7.42 -8.59 -9.43
C VAL A 455 -7.53 -7.20 -8.79
N GLU A 456 -6.41 -6.54 -8.56
CA GLU A 456 -6.37 -5.32 -7.75
C GLU A 456 -7.01 -4.11 -8.43
N ASP A 457 -6.82 -3.96 -9.74
CA ASP A 457 -7.32 -2.82 -10.53
C ASP A 457 -8.58 -3.18 -11.35
N THR A 458 -9.23 -4.32 -11.09
CA THR A 458 -10.51 -4.66 -11.75
C THR A 458 -11.44 -5.41 -10.81
N ALA A 459 -11.09 -6.63 -10.37
CA ALA A 459 -11.97 -7.46 -9.54
C ALA A 459 -12.35 -6.77 -8.23
N PHE A 460 -11.41 -6.08 -7.56
CA PHE A 460 -11.66 -5.32 -6.33
C PHE A 460 -12.66 -4.17 -6.48
N TYR A 461 -12.96 -3.75 -7.69
CA TYR A 461 -14.00 -2.76 -7.99
C TYR A 461 -15.30 -3.38 -8.52
N ARG A 462 -15.29 -4.69 -8.80
CA ARG A 462 -16.47 -5.47 -9.26
C ARG A 462 -17.07 -6.38 -8.19
N TRP A 463 -16.32 -6.68 -7.12
CA TRP A 463 -16.76 -7.48 -6.00
C TRP A 463 -16.69 -6.67 -4.71
N ASN A 464 -17.84 -6.20 -4.23
CA ASN A 464 -17.90 -5.26 -3.12
C ASN A 464 -18.68 -5.80 -1.91
N ARG A 465 -18.73 -7.13 -1.71
CA ARG A 465 -19.37 -7.76 -0.54
C ARG A 465 -18.90 -7.13 0.77
N MET A 466 -17.59 -6.90 0.90
CA MET A 466 -16.96 -6.26 2.05
C MET A 466 -15.66 -5.58 1.60
N ALA A 467 -15.74 -4.28 1.31
CA ALA A 467 -14.66 -3.51 0.72
C ALA A 467 -13.39 -3.43 1.61
N ALA A 468 -13.49 -3.72 2.92
CA ALA A 468 -12.32 -3.84 3.80
C ALA A 468 -11.37 -4.97 3.41
N LEU A 469 -11.85 -5.99 2.69
CA LEU A 469 -11.06 -7.15 2.24
C LEU A 469 -10.48 -6.95 0.83
N ASN A 470 -10.97 -5.95 0.08
CA ASN A 470 -10.48 -5.60 -1.26
C ASN A 470 -9.24 -4.71 -1.12
N GLU A 471 -8.12 -5.31 -0.80
CA GLU A 471 -6.88 -4.60 -0.50
C GLU A 471 -5.67 -5.33 -1.07
N VAL A 472 -4.61 -4.59 -1.43
CA VAL A 472 -3.34 -5.17 -1.90
C VAL A 472 -2.82 -6.17 -0.88
N GLY A 473 -2.52 -7.39 -1.32
CA GLY A 473 -2.13 -8.51 -0.46
C GLY A 473 -3.26 -9.11 0.37
N GLY A 474 -4.51 -8.69 0.11
CA GLY A 474 -5.74 -9.29 0.66
C GLY A 474 -6.39 -10.27 -0.32
N ASP A 475 -7.20 -11.18 0.21
CA ASP A 475 -8.01 -12.12 -0.55
C ASP A 475 -9.48 -11.97 -0.17
N PRO A 476 -10.33 -11.33 -1.00
CA PRO A 476 -11.77 -11.21 -0.74
C PRO A 476 -12.51 -12.55 -0.68
N GLY A 477 -11.92 -13.63 -1.22
CA GLY A 477 -12.41 -15.01 -1.09
C GLY A 477 -12.26 -15.54 0.33
N ARG A 478 -11.22 -15.12 1.05
CA ARG A 478 -10.98 -15.46 2.46
C ARG A 478 -11.58 -14.39 3.37
N PHE A 479 -12.81 -14.63 3.85
CA PHE A 479 -13.59 -13.61 4.56
C PHE A 479 -12.99 -13.16 5.91
N ALA A 480 -12.34 -14.05 6.64
CA ALA A 480 -11.75 -13.76 7.93
C ALA A 480 -10.47 -14.57 8.19
N VAL A 481 -9.65 -14.09 9.12
CA VAL A 481 -8.45 -14.79 9.61
C VAL A 481 -8.68 -15.25 11.04
N SER A 482 -8.43 -16.53 11.34
CA SER A 482 -8.50 -17.04 12.71
C SER A 482 -7.28 -16.60 13.53
N PRO A 483 -7.39 -16.47 14.87
CA PRO A 483 -6.23 -16.26 15.72
C PRO A 483 -5.13 -17.33 15.52
N GLU A 484 -5.53 -18.57 15.27
CA GLU A 484 -4.62 -19.69 15.02
C GLU A 484 -3.82 -19.49 13.74
N ASP A 485 -4.45 -19.10 12.65
CA ASP A 485 -3.78 -18.80 11.37
C ASP A 485 -2.84 -17.61 11.49
N PHE A 486 -3.29 -16.54 12.18
CA PHE A 486 -2.46 -15.37 12.46
C PHE A 486 -1.21 -15.75 13.26
N HIS A 487 -1.34 -16.56 14.32
CA HIS A 487 -0.18 -17.00 15.11
C HIS A 487 0.74 -17.92 14.30
N ALA A 488 0.20 -18.81 13.48
CA ALA A 488 0.99 -19.65 12.60
C ALA A 488 1.80 -18.81 11.59
N TYR A 489 1.19 -17.79 11.02
CA TYR A 489 1.85 -16.80 10.15
C TYR A 489 2.99 -16.10 10.90
N CYS A 490 2.73 -15.54 12.09
CA CYS A 490 3.73 -14.84 12.90
C CYS A 490 4.92 -15.72 13.31
N ILE A 491 4.67 -17.00 13.65
CA ILE A 491 5.73 -17.96 13.97
C ILE A 491 6.63 -18.20 12.77
N ARG A 492 6.04 -18.37 11.58
CA ARG A 492 6.81 -18.50 10.33
C ARG A 492 7.62 -17.23 10.05
N LEU A 493 7.00 -16.06 10.14
CA LEU A 493 7.65 -14.78 9.88
C LEU A 493 8.85 -14.56 10.78
N ALA A 494 8.70 -14.82 12.09
CA ALA A 494 9.79 -14.71 13.06
C ALA A 494 10.96 -15.64 12.77
N ARG A 495 10.71 -16.83 12.19
CA ARG A 495 11.71 -17.82 11.83
C ARG A 495 12.40 -17.52 10.52
N ASP A 496 11.62 -17.22 9.47
CA ASP A 496 12.11 -17.20 8.08
C ASP A 496 12.51 -15.78 7.63
N TRP A 497 11.77 -14.75 8.07
CA TRP A 497 11.95 -13.36 7.64
C TRP A 497 11.84 -12.36 8.81
N PRO A 498 12.67 -12.48 9.86
CA PRO A 498 12.51 -11.69 11.09
C PRO A 498 12.71 -10.17 10.90
N SER A 499 13.33 -9.76 9.82
CA SER A 499 13.58 -8.35 9.46
C SER A 499 12.73 -7.86 8.28
N THR A 500 11.69 -8.63 7.88
CA THR A 500 10.71 -8.16 6.87
C THR A 500 9.96 -6.94 7.37
N MET A 501 9.47 -6.09 6.48
CA MET A 501 8.57 -5.00 6.85
C MET A 501 7.16 -5.53 7.11
N THR A 502 6.41 -4.87 7.98
CA THR A 502 4.98 -5.09 8.20
C THR A 502 4.25 -3.74 8.10
N THR A 503 3.09 -3.70 7.48
CA THR A 503 2.34 -2.46 7.28
C THR A 503 0.85 -2.63 7.52
N LEU A 504 0.14 -1.51 7.68
CA LEU A 504 -1.33 -1.44 7.59
C LEU A 504 -1.78 -0.48 6.47
N SER A 505 -0.99 0.53 6.13
CA SER A 505 -1.28 1.48 5.07
C SER A 505 -0.02 1.76 4.28
N THR A 506 -0.18 1.97 2.97
CA THR A 506 0.88 2.42 2.05
C THR A 506 0.31 3.44 1.07
N HIS A 507 1.16 3.93 0.17
CA HIS A 507 0.74 4.80 -0.93
C HIS A 507 -0.08 4.07 -2.02
N ASP A 508 -0.14 2.73 -2.01
CA ASP A 508 -0.86 1.88 -2.97
C ASP A 508 -2.09 1.19 -2.36
N THR A 509 -2.30 1.28 -1.05
CA THR A 509 -3.49 0.70 -0.44
C THR A 509 -4.77 1.36 -0.96
N LYS A 510 -5.78 0.53 -1.23
CA LYS A 510 -7.09 0.98 -1.73
C LYS A 510 -7.84 1.81 -0.69
N ARG A 511 -7.56 1.58 0.60
CA ARG A 511 -8.10 2.30 1.76
C ARG A 511 -7.08 2.33 2.88
N GLU A 512 -7.01 3.45 3.61
CA GLU A 512 -6.19 3.50 4.84
C GLU A 512 -6.74 2.57 5.92
N GLU A 513 -5.87 2.25 6.88
CA GLU A 513 -6.10 1.27 7.93
C GLU A 513 -7.39 1.52 8.75
N ASP A 514 -7.71 2.79 9.03
CA ASP A 514 -8.89 3.10 9.84
C ASP A 514 -10.18 2.99 9.04
N VAL A 515 -10.18 3.29 7.74
CA VAL A 515 -11.33 3.02 6.86
C VAL A 515 -11.67 1.52 6.90
N ARG A 516 -10.66 0.66 6.79
CA ARG A 516 -10.84 -0.80 6.87
C ARG A 516 -11.27 -1.24 8.26
N ALA A 517 -10.72 -0.64 9.33
CA ALA A 517 -11.12 -0.92 10.71
C ALA A 517 -12.60 -0.58 10.98
N TRP A 518 -13.10 0.53 10.40
CA TRP A 518 -14.51 0.90 10.44
C TRP A 518 -15.38 -0.11 9.69
N LEU A 519 -15.02 -0.44 8.47
CA LEU A 519 -15.78 -1.38 7.64
C LEU A 519 -15.80 -2.79 8.22
N SER A 520 -14.73 -3.21 8.90
CA SER A 520 -14.66 -4.53 9.54
C SER A 520 -15.76 -4.75 10.58
N VAL A 521 -16.26 -3.67 11.22
CA VAL A 521 -17.38 -3.75 12.18
C VAL A 521 -18.67 -4.26 11.51
N LEU A 522 -18.85 -4.03 10.21
CA LEU A 522 -20.04 -4.47 9.48
C LEU A 522 -20.18 -6.00 9.47
N SER A 523 -19.06 -6.73 9.57
CA SER A 523 -19.08 -8.19 9.70
C SER A 523 -19.80 -8.69 10.95
N GLU A 524 -19.78 -7.90 12.00
CA GLU A 524 -20.50 -8.21 13.26
C GLU A 524 -21.96 -7.73 13.26
N LEU A 525 -22.34 -6.85 12.35
CA LEU A 525 -23.64 -6.16 12.30
C LEU A 525 -24.34 -6.31 10.93
N PRO A 526 -24.36 -7.52 10.30
CA PRO A 526 -24.84 -7.68 8.94
C PRO A 526 -26.31 -7.31 8.76
N SER A 527 -27.16 -7.53 9.76
CA SER A 527 -28.60 -7.17 9.67
C SER A 527 -28.80 -5.67 9.71
N GLU A 528 -28.13 -4.98 10.65
CA GLU A 528 -28.18 -3.52 10.79
C GLU A 528 -27.63 -2.82 9.56
N TRP A 529 -26.58 -3.40 8.95
CA TRP A 529 -26.02 -2.93 7.69
C TRP A 529 -27.02 -3.08 6.54
N ALA A 530 -27.62 -4.26 6.38
CA ALA A 530 -28.62 -4.52 5.34
C ALA A 530 -29.80 -3.55 5.45
N GLU A 531 -30.38 -3.38 6.64
CA GLU A 531 -31.47 -2.45 6.87
C GLU A 531 -31.08 -0.99 6.57
N ALA A 532 -29.85 -0.59 6.85
CA ALA A 532 -29.38 0.76 6.57
C ALA A 532 -29.26 0.99 5.06
N VAL A 533 -28.61 0.08 4.34
CA VAL A 533 -28.46 0.18 2.87
C VAL A 533 -29.83 0.21 2.18
N ASP A 534 -30.75 -0.67 2.57
CA ASP A 534 -32.10 -0.70 1.98
C ASP A 534 -32.86 0.63 2.19
N ARG A 535 -32.73 1.26 3.37
CA ARG A 535 -33.31 2.58 3.63
C ARG A 535 -32.66 3.66 2.79
N TRP A 536 -31.33 3.71 2.70
CA TRP A 536 -30.61 4.76 1.97
C TRP A 536 -30.87 4.66 0.47
N ARG A 537 -30.94 3.45 -0.08
CA ARG A 537 -31.37 3.22 -1.47
C ARG A 537 -32.77 3.74 -1.73
N HIS A 538 -33.69 3.52 -0.80
CA HIS A 538 -35.07 4.04 -0.91
C HIS A 538 -35.12 5.58 -0.82
N TRP A 539 -34.23 6.22 -0.08
CA TRP A 539 -34.16 7.67 0.09
C TRP A 539 -33.26 8.37 -0.94
N GLY A 540 -32.64 7.63 -1.83
CA GLY A 540 -31.83 8.19 -2.92
C GLY A 540 -32.62 9.18 -3.79
N PRO A 541 -31.95 10.07 -4.54
CA PRO A 541 -32.57 11.16 -5.31
C PRO A 541 -33.38 10.70 -6.54
N GLY A 542 -33.66 9.42 -6.67
CA GLY A 542 -34.36 8.78 -7.76
C GLY A 542 -33.83 7.39 -8.05
N GLU A 543 -34.07 6.88 -9.25
CA GLU A 543 -33.45 5.63 -9.69
C GLU A 543 -31.92 5.80 -9.80
N SER A 544 -31.17 4.90 -9.19
CA SER A 544 -29.70 4.94 -9.19
C SER A 544 -29.17 4.65 -10.60
N PRO A 545 -28.31 5.50 -11.15
CA PRO A 545 -27.60 5.21 -12.40
C PRO A 545 -26.38 4.29 -12.19
N LEU A 546 -25.96 4.08 -10.92
CA LEU A 546 -24.82 3.25 -10.58
C LEU A 546 -25.10 1.77 -10.90
N GLU A 547 -24.10 1.08 -11.41
CA GLU A 547 -24.12 -0.38 -11.37
C GLU A 547 -24.30 -0.83 -9.90
N PRO A 548 -25.06 -1.91 -9.64
CA PRO A 548 -25.41 -2.30 -8.26
C PRO A 548 -24.22 -2.55 -7.35
N ASP A 549 -23.12 -3.09 -7.90
CA ASP A 549 -21.88 -3.29 -7.18
C ASP A 549 -21.23 -1.96 -6.75
N LEU A 550 -21.22 -0.98 -7.64
CA LEU A 550 -20.69 0.35 -7.37
C LEU A 550 -21.57 1.12 -6.37
N GLU A 551 -22.91 0.95 -6.45
CA GLU A 551 -23.83 1.52 -5.47
C GLU A 551 -23.56 0.95 -4.07
N TYR A 552 -23.34 -0.38 -3.96
CA TYR A 552 -23.00 -1.00 -2.70
C TYR A 552 -21.66 -0.51 -2.15
N LEU A 553 -20.67 -0.29 -3.03
CA LEU A 553 -19.38 0.32 -2.69
C LEU A 553 -19.52 1.76 -2.22
N LEU A 554 -20.39 2.57 -2.83
CA LEU A 554 -20.68 3.94 -2.40
C LEU A 554 -21.12 3.99 -0.94
N TRP A 555 -22.05 3.13 -0.52
CA TRP A 555 -22.53 3.10 0.87
C TRP A 555 -21.45 2.70 1.85
N GLN A 556 -20.62 1.70 1.51
CA GLN A 556 -19.47 1.33 2.35
C GLN A 556 -18.45 2.46 2.43
N THR A 557 -18.16 3.15 1.31
CA THR A 557 -17.22 4.28 1.28
C THR A 557 -17.69 5.43 2.17
N LEU A 558 -18.99 5.75 2.13
CA LEU A 558 -19.57 6.77 3.00
C LEU A 558 -19.50 6.39 4.48
N VAL A 559 -19.67 5.11 4.82
CA VAL A 559 -19.55 4.66 6.22
C VAL A 559 -18.11 4.62 6.69
N GLY A 560 -17.19 4.10 5.87
CA GLY A 560 -15.80 3.89 6.27
C GLY A 560 -14.96 5.17 6.35
N ALA A 561 -15.30 6.20 5.53
CA ALA A 561 -14.51 7.43 5.42
C ALA A 561 -15.28 8.69 5.88
N TRP A 562 -16.38 8.53 6.62
CA TRP A 562 -17.20 9.67 7.08
C TRP A 562 -16.52 10.51 8.18
N PRO A 563 -16.55 11.87 8.12
CA PRO A 563 -17.18 12.69 7.07
C PRO A 563 -16.31 12.81 5.81
N LEU A 564 -16.92 12.65 4.65
CA LEU A 564 -16.26 12.69 3.35
C LEU A 564 -16.77 13.88 2.52
N THR A 565 -15.87 14.72 1.99
CA THR A 565 -16.24 15.84 1.13
C THR A 565 -16.68 15.35 -0.24
N ILE A 566 -17.55 16.12 -0.90
CA ILE A 566 -18.05 15.76 -2.22
C ILE A 566 -16.91 15.58 -3.24
N GLY A 567 -15.90 16.46 -3.23
CA GLY A 567 -14.78 16.38 -4.17
C GLY A 567 -14.01 15.07 -4.03
N ARG A 568 -13.65 14.66 -2.80
CA ARG A 568 -12.98 13.39 -2.55
C ARG A 568 -13.83 12.18 -3.00
N LEU A 569 -15.14 12.24 -2.75
CA LEU A 569 -16.05 11.16 -3.15
C LEU A 569 -16.17 11.07 -4.67
N GLU A 570 -16.25 12.21 -5.37
CA GLU A 570 -16.31 12.26 -6.84
C GLU A 570 -15.02 11.73 -7.48
N GLU A 571 -13.86 12.10 -6.98
CA GLU A 571 -12.55 11.58 -7.42
C GLU A 571 -12.47 10.06 -7.24
N PHE A 572 -12.85 9.58 -6.06
CA PHE A 572 -12.88 8.15 -5.77
C PHE A 572 -13.83 7.37 -6.69
N LEU A 573 -15.07 7.86 -6.87
CA LEU A 573 -16.06 7.18 -7.71
C LEU A 573 -15.65 7.19 -9.18
N THR A 574 -15.07 8.27 -9.68
CA THR A 574 -14.54 8.33 -11.04
C THR A 574 -13.47 7.26 -11.26
N LYS A 575 -12.54 7.13 -10.32
CA LYS A 575 -11.55 6.06 -10.37
C LYS A 575 -12.20 4.68 -10.27
N ALA A 576 -13.10 4.46 -9.33
CA ALA A 576 -13.77 3.18 -9.13
C ALA A 576 -14.56 2.73 -10.38
N MET A 577 -15.29 3.63 -11.04
CA MET A 577 -15.99 3.36 -12.29
C MET A 577 -15.03 2.93 -13.40
N ARG A 578 -13.94 3.69 -13.57
CA ARG A 578 -12.96 3.42 -14.63
C ARG A 578 -12.15 2.15 -14.40
N GLU A 579 -11.84 1.82 -13.13
CA GLU A 579 -11.18 0.57 -12.78
C GLU A 579 -12.12 -0.65 -12.84
N ALA A 580 -13.39 -0.49 -12.52
CA ALA A 580 -14.36 -1.57 -12.72
C ALA A 580 -14.52 -1.97 -14.18
N LYS A 581 -14.32 -1.06 -15.14
CA LYS A 581 -14.35 -1.29 -16.60
C LYS A 581 -15.65 -1.94 -17.10
N THR A 582 -16.78 -1.65 -16.41
CA THR A 582 -18.09 -2.20 -16.77
C THR A 582 -18.83 -1.32 -17.79
N ARG A 583 -18.80 0.01 -17.61
CA ARG A 583 -19.47 0.99 -18.45
C ARG A 583 -18.53 2.05 -18.99
N THR A 584 -17.52 2.40 -18.25
CA THR A 584 -16.50 3.39 -18.59
C THR A 584 -15.14 2.84 -18.22
N SER A 585 -14.06 3.33 -18.83
CA SER A 585 -12.69 2.96 -18.49
C SER A 585 -11.73 4.14 -18.78
N TRP A 586 -10.47 4.02 -18.40
CA TRP A 586 -9.44 5.01 -18.74
C TRP A 586 -9.22 5.15 -20.25
N ALA A 587 -9.43 4.08 -21.01
CA ALA A 587 -9.26 4.05 -22.47
C ALA A 587 -10.54 4.40 -23.25
N ASP A 588 -11.71 4.12 -22.67
CA ASP A 588 -13.02 4.36 -23.30
C ASP A 588 -13.95 5.00 -22.28
N VAL A 589 -13.96 6.33 -22.26
CA VAL A 589 -14.67 7.14 -21.27
C VAL A 589 -16.12 7.40 -21.71
N ASP A 590 -17.08 6.87 -20.93
CA ASP A 590 -18.50 7.26 -21.04
C ASP A 590 -18.82 8.46 -20.13
N SER A 591 -18.55 9.66 -20.64
CA SER A 591 -18.77 10.91 -19.89
C SER A 591 -20.23 11.11 -19.46
N GLY A 592 -21.19 10.57 -20.23
CA GLY A 592 -22.61 10.67 -19.89
C GLY A 592 -22.98 9.83 -18.67
N TYR A 593 -22.44 8.63 -18.62
CA TYR A 593 -22.59 7.74 -17.46
C TYR A 593 -21.90 8.34 -16.23
N GLU A 594 -20.63 8.74 -16.35
CA GLU A 594 -19.87 9.33 -15.23
C GLU A 594 -20.59 10.56 -14.64
N GLU A 595 -21.06 11.50 -15.47
CA GLU A 595 -21.80 12.67 -14.99
C GLU A 595 -23.13 12.31 -14.31
N ALA A 596 -23.86 11.30 -14.83
CA ALA A 596 -25.10 10.83 -14.19
C ALA A 596 -24.83 10.26 -12.79
N VAL A 597 -23.75 9.48 -12.62
CA VAL A 597 -23.34 8.94 -11.32
C VAL A 597 -22.94 10.05 -10.36
N LEU A 598 -22.13 11.02 -10.80
CA LEU A 598 -21.71 12.15 -9.96
C LEU A 598 -22.90 13.04 -9.58
N ALA A 599 -23.83 13.28 -10.49
CA ALA A 599 -25.05 14.03 -10.18
C ALA A 599 -25.93 13.32 -9.14
N TYR A 600 -26.09 12.01 -9.25
CA TYR A 600 -26.78 11.20 -8.25
C TYR A 600 -26.10 11.29 -6.88
N THR A 601 -24.80 11.17 -6.84
CA THR A 601 -23.99 11.24 -5.61
C THR A 601 -24.11 12.60 -4.91
N ARG A 602 -24.11 13.70 -5.70
CA ARG A 602 -24.41 15.05 -5.16
C ARG A 602 -25.82 15.10 -4.55
N GLY A 603 -26.80 14.46 -5.19
CA GLY A 603 -28.15 14.34 -4.67
C GLY A 603 -28.25 13.55 -3.38
N VAL A 604 -27.49 12.45 -3.24
CA VAL A 604 -27.37 11.67 -1.99
C VAL A 604 -26.85 12.55 -0.85
N LEU A 605 -25.76 13.27 -1.06
CA LEU A 605 -25.15 14.13 -0.02
C LEU A 605 -26.00 15.39 0.26
N ALA A 606 -26.86 15.82 -0.66
CA ALA A 606 -27.78 16.92 -0.46
C ALA A 606 -29.07 16.54 0.30
N ASN A 607 -29.33 15.24 0.51
CA ASN A 607 -30.52 14.78 1.22
C ASN A 607 -30.32 14.82 2.74
N PRO A 608 -30.96 15.76 3.49
CA PRO A 608 -30.70 15.94 4.92
C PRO A 608 -31.15 14.76 5.77
N ASP A 609 -32.23 14.05 5.38
CA ASP A 609 -32.75 12.91 6.13
C ASP A 609 -31.80 11.71 6.01
N LEU A 610 -31.30 11.46 4.80
CA LEU A 610 -30.31 10.42 4.53
C LEU A 610 -29.00 10.70 5.31
N ILE A 611 -28.47 11.92 5.22
CA ILE A 611 -27.24 12.31 5.91
C ILE A 611 -27.39 12.23 7.43
N THR A 612 -28.56 12.56 7.96
CA THR A 612 -28.85 12.42 9.40
C THR A 612 -28.81 10.95 9.82
N ASP A 613 -29.45 10.04 9.10
CA ASP A 613 -29.47 8.60 9.39
C ASP A 613 -28.07 7.97 9.20
N LEU A 614 -27.37 8.33 8.12
CA LEU A 614 -25.98 7.91 7.87
C LEU A 614 -25.07 8.33 9.03
N THR A 615 -25.13 9.60 9.44
CA THR A 615 -24.32 10.12 10.54
C THR A 615 -24.65 9.40 11.85
N ALA A 616 -25.93 9.11 12.11
CA ALA A 616 -26.36 8.35 13.28
C ALA A 616 -25.89 6.89 13.21
N PHE A 617 -25.88 6.26 12.02
CA PHE A 617 -25.36 4.91 11.83
C PHE A 617 -23.86 4.86 12.10
N VAL A 618 -23.07 5.75 11.48
CA VAL A 618 -21.64 5.87 11.73
C VAL A 618 -21.35 6.13 13.22
N GLY A 619 -22.10 7.02 13.87
CA GLY A 619 -21.96 7.30 15.29
C GLY A 619 -22.16 6.05 16.19
N ARG A 620 -23.03 5.11 15.79
CA ARG A 620 -23.19 3.83 16.50
C ARG A 620 -21.97 2.90 16.31
N LEU A 621 -21.33 2.94 15.14
CA LEU A 621 -20.13 2.13 14.86
C LEU A 621 -18.87 2.65 15.56
N ALA A 622 -18.78 3.95 15.83
CA ALA A 622 -17.57 4.65 16.28
C ALA A 622 -16.86 3.97 17.46
N ARG A 623 -17.61 3.51 18.47
CA ARG A 623 -17.03 2.82 19.64
C ARG A 623 -16.40 1.48 19.29
N HIS A 624 -16.98 0.76 18.33
CA HIS A 624 -16.48 -0.54 17.87
C HIS A 624 -15.29 -0.34 16.92
N ALA A 625 -15.39 0.62 15.99
CA ALA A 625 -14.30 0.99 15.09
C ALA A 625 -13.05 1.44 15.88
N ARG A 626 -13.21 2.23 16.96
CA ARG A 626 -12.10 2.58 17.87
C ARG A 626 -11.37 1.33 18.38
N VAL A 627 -12.10 0.27 18.74
CA VAL A 627 -11.49 -0.97 19.23
C VAL A 627 -10.64 -1.62 18.13
N ASN A 628 -11.18 -1.72 16.91
CA ASN A 628 -10.48 -2.30 15.77
C ASN A 628 -9.26 -1.46 15.37
N THR A 629 -9.40 -0.12 15.29
CA THR A 629 -8.29 0.83 15.02
C THR A 629 -7.11 0.60 15.98
N LEU A 630 -7.37 0.60 17.28
CA LEU A 630 -6.30 0.43 18.27
C LEU A 630 -5.77 -1.00 18.31
N GLY A 631 -6.64 -1.99 18.12
CA GLY A 631 -6.28 -3.41 18.08
C GLY A 631 -5.37 -3.74 16.91
N GLN A 632 -5.75 -3.38 15.68
CA GLN A 632 -4.94 -3.58 14.48
C GLN A 632 -3.58 -2.87 14.59
N LYS A 633 -3.57 -1.61 15.06
CA LYS A 633 -2.34 -0.85 15.24
C LYS A 633 -1.39 -1.51 16.25
N LEU A 634 -1.86 -1.92 17.43
CA LEU A 634 -0.99 -2.60 18.40
C LEU A 634 -0.47 -3.95 17.87
N VAL A 635 -1.34 -4.74 17.23
CA VAL A 635 -0.97 -6.05 16.68
C VAL A 635 0.13 -5.88 15.63
N GLN A 636 -0.05 -4.98 14.66
CA GLN A 636 0.95 -4.69 13.62
C GLN A 636 2.28 -4.18 14.22
N LEU A 637 2.22 -3.26 15.17
CA LEU A 637 3.41 -2.71 15.79
C LEU A 637 4.17 -3.71 16.66
N ALA A 638 3.50 -4.71 17.23
CA ALA A 638 4.11 -5.66 18.17
C ALA A 638 4.47 -7.02 17.53
N MET A 639 3.88 -7.40 16.39
CA MET A 639 4.15 -8.68 15.73
C MET A 639 5.61 -8.80 15.23
N PRO A 640 6.07 -9.98 14.77
CA PRO A 640 7.38 -10.15 14.11
C PRO A 640 7.51 -9.27 12.87
N GLY A 641 8.74 -8.86 12.57
CA GLY A 641 9.06 -7.94 11.49
C GLY A 641 9.30 -6.51 11.98
N VAL A 642 9.51 -5.61 11.04
CA VAL A 642 9.78 -4.17 11.26
C VAL A 642 8.55 -3.37 10.83
N PRO A 643 7.80 -2.79 11.78
CA PRO A 643 6.57 -2.08 11.44
C PRO A 643 6.84 -0.77 10.69
N ASP A 644 6.15 -0.58 9.58
CA ASP A 644 6.04 0.71 8.90
C ASP A 644 4.83 1.49 9.39
N VAL A 645 5.00 2.79 9.55
CA VAL A 645 3.93 3.76 9.75
C VAL A 645 3.89 4.64 8.51
N TYR A 646 2.84 4.49 7.71
CA TYR A 646 2.63 5.39 6.59
C TYR A 646 2.32 6.81 7.09
N GLN A 647 2.84 7.82 6.38
CA GLN A 647 2.68 9.22 6.76
C GLN A 647 1.24 9.56 7.15
N GLY A 648 1.08 10.11 8.35
CA GLY A 648 -0.23 10.49 8.85
C GLY A 648 -0.98 9.42 9.64
N CYS A 649 -0.67 8.14 9.45
CA CYS A 649 -1.39 7.01 10.06
C CYS A 649 -1.05 6.75 11.54
N GLU A 650 -0.20 7.57 12.15
CA GLU A 650 -0.07 7.58 13.61
C GLU A 650 -1.26 8.24 14.32
N LEU A 651 -2.04 9.05 13.61
CA LEU A 651 -3.40 9.47 13.98
C LEU A 651 -4.42 8.69 13.16
N THR A 652 -5.72 8.97 13.37
CA THR A 652 -6.78 8.37 12.55
C THR A 652 -6.68 8.87 11.11
N GLY A 653 -6.52 7.96 10.16
CA GLY A 653 -6.45 8.20 8.73
C GLY A 653 -7.64 7.61 7.99
N LEU A 654 -8.40 8.47 7.30
CA LEU A 654 -9.59 8.10 6.54
C LEU A 654 -9.43 8.40 5.04
N ALA A 655 -8.21 8.20 4.50
CA ALA A 655 -8.00 8.34 3.08
C ALA A 655 -8.41 7.07 2.32
N LEU A 656 -8.79 7.30 1.08
CA LEU A 656 -9.12 6.30 0.08
C LEU A 656 -7.89 6.04 -0.82
N VAL A 657 -8.08 5.35 -1.93
CA VAL A 657 -7.02 5.06 -2.89
C VAL A 657 -6.36 6.33 -3.43
N ASP A 658 -5.13 6.20 -3.94
CA ASP A 658 -4.42 7.32 -4.57
C ASP A 658 -5.28 8.06 -5.62
N PRO A 659 -5.17 9.39 -5.72
CA PRO A 659 -4.22 10.28 -5.03
C PRO A 659 -4.63 10.71 -3.60
N ASP A 660 -5.80 10.30 -3.09
CA ASP A 660 -6.35 10.74 -1.80
C ASP A 660 -5.44 10.40 -0.61
N ASN A 661 -4.78 9.24 -0.62
CA ASN A 661 -3.82 8.81 0.41
C ASN A 661 -2.43 9.49 0.32
N ARG A 662 -2.20 10.36 -0.67
CA ARG A 662 -0.94 11.11 -0.85
C ARG A 662 -1.09 12.61 -0.53
N ARG A 663 -2.20 13.00 0.07
CA ARG A 663 -2.45 14.38 0.50
C ARG A 663 -1.44 14.83 1.56
N PRO A 664 -1.15 16.14 1.63
CA PRO A 664 -0.27 16.73 2.67
C PRO A 664 -0.72 16.35 4.08
N VAL A 665 0.27 16.16 4.96
CA VAL A 665 0.07 15.76 6.36
C VAL A 665 0.36 16.93 7.29
N ASP A 666 -0.59 17.29 8.16
CA ASP A 666 -0.39 18.29 9.21
C ASP A 666 0.51 17.76 10.33
N TYR A 667 1.82 17.94 10.17
CA TYR A 667 2.82 17.55 11.17
C TYR A 667 2.83 18.49 12.39
N GLY A 668 2.29 19.71 12.28
CA GLY A 668 2.13 20.64 13.41
C GLY A 668 1.19 20.02 14.47
N ARG A 669 -0.01 19.62 14.04
CA ARG A 669 -0.99 18.92 14.88
C ARG A 669 -0.40 17.67 15.54
N ARG A 670 0.33 16.86 14.81
CA ARG A 670 0.94 15.62 15.31
C ARG A 670 2.00 15.87 16.38
N ARG A 671 2.85 16.89 16.20
CA ARG A 671 3.83 17.32 17.21
C ARG A 671 3.16 17.78 18.49
N GLU A 672 2.10 18.57 18.41
CA GLU A 672 1.35 19.05 19.58
C GLU A 672 0.71 17.89 20.35
N HIS A 673 0.08 16.93 19.67
CA HIS A 673 -0.49 15.74 20.29
C HIS A 673 0.57 14.92 21.01
N LEU A 674 1.71 14.63 20.34
CA LEU A 674 2.79 13.85 20.93
C LEU A 674 3.40 14.53 22.15
N GLN A 675 3.69 15.85 22.06
CA GLN A 675 4.21 16.62 23.18
C GLN A 675 3.24 16.61 24.38
N ARG A 676 1.95 16.73 24.12
CA ARG A 676 0.91 16.65 25.16
C ARG A 676 0.93 15.28 25.87
N LEU A 677 1.01 14.18 25.12
CA LEU A 677 1.08 12.83 25.68
C LEU A 677 2.39 12.59 26.45
N ASP A 678 3.51 13.15 25.96
CA ASP A 678 4.83 13.03 26.61
C ASP A 678 4.91 13.77 27.95
N THR A 679 4.07 14.80 28.17
CA THR A 679 3.92 15.45 29.50
C THR A 679 3.07 14.65 30.48
N GLY A 680 2.63 13.43 30.12
CA GLY A 680 1.81 12.55 30.96
C GLY A 680 0.32 12.90 30.99
N ARG A 681 -0.17 13.74 30.06
CA ARG A 681 -1.60 13.99 29.91
C ARG A 681 -2.30 12.77 29.34
N LEU A 682 -3.48 12.49 29.85
CA LEU A 682 -4.31 11.39 29.35
C LEU A 682 -4.84 11.67 27.93
N PRO A 683 -5.00 10.63 27.10
CA PRO A 683 -5.67 10.74 25.82
C PRO A 683 -7.08 11.35 25.97
N LYS A 684 -7.46 12.20 25.01
CA LYS A 684 -8.78 12.85 24.99
C LYS A 684 -9.70 12.29 23.92
N GLU A 685 -9.13 11.80 22.86
CA GLU A 685 -9.81 11.32 21.65
C GLU A 685 -9.04 10.15 21.03
N VAL A 686 -9.64 9.48 20.05
CA VAL A 686 -9.06 8.29 19.40
C VAL A 686 -7.69 8.59 18.78
N ASP A 687 -7.48 9.80 18.23
CA ASP A 687 -6.19 10.24 17.70
C ASP A 687 -5.09 10.20 18.76
N ASP A 688 -5.38 10.69 19.97
CA ASP A 688 -4.43 10.63 21.09
C ASP A 688 -4.13 9.18 21.49
N GLU A 689 -5.16 8.33 21.52
CA GLU A 689 -5.01 6.91 21.88
C GLU A 689 -4.17 6.16 20.86
N LYS A 690 -4.44 6.38 19.55
CA LYS A 690 -3.68 5.75 18.47
C LYS A 690 -2.22 6.21 18.47
N LEU A 691 -1.98 7.51 18.65
CA LEU A 691 -0.62 8.07 18.76
C LEU A 691 0.10 7.54 20.01
N LEU A 692 -0.60 7.38 21.13
CA LEU A 692 -0.05 6.77 22.34
C LEU A 692 0.39 5.33 22.09
N VAL A 693 -0.48 4.51 21.48
CA VAL A 693 -0.16 3.12 21.09
C VAL A 693 1.04 3.10 20.16
N THR A 694 1.04 3.94 19.12
CA THR A 694 2.11 4.00 18.12
C THR A 694 3.44 4.40 18.76
N SER A 695 3.49 5.54 19.44
CA SER A 695 4.74 6.07 20.00
C SER A 695 5.31 5.19 21.12
N ARG A 696 4.48 4.70 22.03
CA ARG A 696 4.94 3.86 23.14
C ARG A 696 5.44 2.50 22.67
N THR A 697 4.79 1.90 21.68
CA THR A 697 5.23 0.61 21.12
C THR A 697 6.51 0.76 20.31
N LEU A 698 6.64 1.77 19.44
CA LEU A 698 7.86 2.03 18.67
C LEU A 698 9.06 2.33 19.59
N ARG A 699 8.86 3.15 20.63
CA ARG A 699 9.90 3.46 21.62
C ARG A 699 10.34 2.21 22.40
N LEU A 700 9.40 1.33 22.78
CA LEU A 700 9.72 0.06 23.43
C LEU A 700 10.54 -0.84 22.48
N ARG A 701 10.13 -0.99 21.24
CA ARG A 701 10.87 -1.75 20.22
C ARG A 701 12.30 -1.24 20.05
N ARG A 702 12.45 0.08 19.96
CA ARG A 702 13.77 0.72 19.80
C ARG A 702 14.67 0.51 21.03
N SER A 703 14.10 0.55 22.23
CA SER A 703 14.85 0.35 23.49
C SER A 703 15.12 -1.12 23.81
N ARG A 704 14.35 -2.04 23.20
CA ARG A 704 14.47 -3.49 23.47
C ARG A 704 14.54 -4.30 22.15
N PRO A 705 15.59 -4.08 21.35
CA PRO A 705 15.78 -4.84 20.12
C PRO A 705 15.92 -6.35 20.37
N ASP A 706 16.35 -6.77 21.55
CA ASP A 706 16.39 -8.15 22.00
C ASP A 706 15.00 -8.81 22.13
N TRP A 707 13.94 -8.03 22.35
CA TRP A 707 12.58 -8.55 22.47
C TRP A 707 11.82 -8.61 21.13
N PHE A 708 12.15 -7.73 20.19
CA PHE A 708 11.39 -7.57 18.95
C PHE A 708 12.18 -7.88 17.68
N GLY A 709 13.50 -7.87 17.75
CA GLY A 709 14.38 -8.07 16.60
C GLY A 709 14.56 -9.55 16.21
N PRO A 710 15.53 -9.83 15.33
CA PRO A 710 15.87 -11.18 14.91
C PRO A 710 16.18 -12.09 16.10
N GLY A 711 15.64 -13.32 16.09
CA GLY A 711 15.80 -14.29 17.17
C GLY A 711 14.73 -14.20 18.30
N ALA A 712 13.99 -13.11 18.39
CA ALA A 712 12.85 -13.02 19.31
C ALA A 712 11.69 -13.91 18.84
N ARG A 713 11.19 -14.77 19.73
CA ARG A 713 10.09 -15.69 19.41
C ARG A 713 8.74 -14.98 19.45
N HIS A 714 7.79 -15.52 18.70
CA HIS A 714 6.38 -15.21 18.83
C HIS A 714 5.69 -16.35 19.58
N GLU A 715 5.10 -16.04 20.72
CA GLU A 715 4.44 -17.05 21.58
C GLU A 715 2.97 -16.63 21.80
N PRO A 716 1.98 -17.42 21.30
CA PRO A 716 0.57 -17.13 21.52
C PRO A 716 0.24 -17.11 23.02
N ILE A 717 -0.59 -16.16 23.44
CA ILE A 717 -1.13 -16.03 24.78
C ILE A 717 -2.58 -16.49 24.82
N ALA A 718 -2.89 -17.49 25.63
CA ALA A 718 -4.24 -18.04 25.72
C ALA A 718 -5.16 -17.17 26.62
N ALA A 719 -6.38 -16.97 26.14
CA ALA A 719 -7.49 -16.48 26.95
C ALA A 719 -8.47 -17.62 27.28
N ARG A 720 -9.12 -17.57 28.45
CA ARG A 720 -10.10 -18.57 28.90
C ARG A 720 -11.31 -17.90 29.50
N GLY A 721 -12.47 -18.45 29.23
CA GLY A 721 -13.74 -17.94 29.75
C GLY A 721 -14.74 -17.62 28.65
N PRO A 722 -15.89 -17.01 29.01
CA PRO A 722 -17.00 -16.84 28.08
C PRO A 722 -16.73 -15.88 26.92
N ALA A 723 -15.77 -14.97 27.04
CA ALA A 723 -15.39 -14.00 26.01
C ALA A 723 -13.95 -14.21 25.52
N ALA A 724 -13.41 -15.43 25.60
CA ALA A 724 -12.02 -15.72 25.19
C ALA A 724 -11.76 -15.43 23.72
N GLU A 725 -12.73 -15.64 22.82
CA GLU A 725 -12.66 -15.37 21.40
C GLU A 725 -12.48 -13.89 21.05
N HIS A 726 -12.77 -12.99 22.01
CA HIS A 726 -12.62 -11.55 21.87
C HIS A 726 -11.23 -11.04 22.27
N VAL A 727 -10.31 -11.92 22.66
CA VAL A 727 -8.91 -11.58 22.97
C VAL A 727 -8.00 -12.18 21.93
N VAL A 728 -7.12 -11.37 21.35
CA VAL A 728 -5.92 -11.83 20.68
C VAL A 728 -4.71 -11.37 21.50
N GLY A 729 -3.79 -12.30 21.80
CA GLY A 729 -2.62 -12.00 22.61
C GLY A 729 -1.40 -12.83 22.24
N PHE A 730 -0.22 -12.21 22.35
CA PHE A 730 1.06 -12.89 22.12
C PHE A 730 2.18 -12.22 22.89
N ALA A 731 3.23 -13.01 23.17
CA ALA A 731 4.46 -12.50 23.72
C ALA A 731 5.54 -12.32 22.64
N ARG A 732 6.35 -11.27 22.83
CA ARG A 732 7.57 -11.00 22.07
C ARG A 732 8.69 -10.74 23.09
N GLY A 733 9.66 -11.68 23.18
CA GLY A 733 10.60 -11.62 24.29
C GLY A 733 9.87 -11.58 25.64
N GLU A 734 10.12 -10.54 26.42
CA GLU A 734 9.42 -10.37 27.71
C GLU A 734 8.19 -9.46 27.63
N ALA A 735 7.89 -8.83 26.49
CA ALA A 735 6.69 -8.05 26.31
C ALA A 735 5.49 -8.92 25.93
N VAL A 736 4.29 -8.56 26.39
CA VAL A 736 3.01 -9.18 26.01
C VAL A 736 2.09 -8.10 25.41
N ALA A 737 1.67 -8.32 24.17
CA ALA A 737 0.67 -7.51 23.49
C ALA A 737 -0.69 -8.21 23.58
N LEU A 738 -1.72 -7.48 23.98
CA LEU A 738 -3.10 -7.95 24.09
C LEU A 738 -4.03 -6.96 23.38
N ALA A 739 -4.92 -7.46 22.55
CA ALA A 739 -5.93 -6.64 21.86
C ALA A 739 -7.33 -7.27 21.95
N THR A 740 -8.33 -6.42 22.08
CA THR A 740 -9.74 -6.80 21.93
C THR A 740 -10.07 -6.89 20.44
N ARG A 741 -10.79 -7.94 20.02
CA ARG A 741 -11.37 -8.10 18.70
C ARG A 741 -12.87 -8.37 18.78
N LEU A 742 -13.60 -8.16 17.69
CA LEU A 742 -15.05 -8.38 17.58
C LEU A 742 -15.85 -7.68 18.72
N PRO A 743 -15.72 -6.34 18.81
CA PRO A 743 -16.25 -5.57 19.93
C PRO A 743 -17.78 -5.56 20.02
N ALA A 744 -18.51 -5.64 18.91
CA ALA A 744 -19.97 -5.68 18.93
C ALA A 744 -20.48 -7.03 19.48
N GLY A 745 -19.80 -8.12 19.16
CA GLY A 745 -20.04 -9.44 19.75
C GLY A 745 -19.80 -9.47 21.26
N LEU A 746 -18.69 -8.88 21.70
CA LEU A 746 -18.36 -8.73 23.11
C LEU A 746 -19.43 -7.93 23.87
N GLU A 747 -19.92 -6.84 23.31
CA GLU A 747 -21.00 -6.04 23.91
C GLU A 747 -22.31 -6.82 24.01
N ARG A 748 -22.72 -7.52 22.95
CA ARG A 748 -23.92 -8.38 22.94
C ARG A 748 -23.88 -9.48 24.02
N ARG A 749 -22.66 -9.95 24.36
CA ARG A 749 -22.47 -10.92 25.48
C ARG A 749 -22.53 -10.30 26.86
N GLY A 750 -22.59 -8.98 27.00
CA GLY A 750 -22.55 -8.26 28.28
C GLY A 750 -21.12 -8.07 28.81
N GLY A 751 -20.10 -8.06 27.92
CA GLY A 751 -18.71 -7.78 28.25
C GLY A 751 -17.90 -9.03 28.65
N TRP A 752 -16.80 -8.82 29.33
CA TRP A 752 -15.76 -9.82 29.62
C TRP A 752 -16.18 -10.97 30.53
N GLY A 753 -17.17 -10.77 31.42
CA GLY A 753 -17.59 -11.77 32.40
C GLY A 753 -16.41 -12.25 33.27
N ARG A 754 -16.17 -13.57 33.29
CA ARG A 754 -15.05 -14.19 34.04
C ARG A 754 -13.88 -14.55 33.14
N THR A 755 -13.69 -13.84 32.02
CA THR A 755 -12.60 -14.12 31.08
C THR A 755 -11.26 -13.75 31.69
N ARG A 756 -10.26 -14.62 31.48
CA ARG A 756 -8.92 -14.53 32.04
C ARG A 756 -7.90 -14.70 30.90
N VAL A 757 -6.75 -14.03 31.05
CA VAL A 757 -5.61 -14.15 30.15
C VAL A 757 -4.44 -14.79 30.92
N ASP A 758 -3.88 -15.84 30.35
CA ASP A 758 -2.77 -16.58 30.97
C ASP A 758 -1.42 -15.93 30.57
N VAL A 759 -0.72 -15.32 31.53
CA VAL A 759 0.61 -14.71 31.35
C VAL A 759 1.63 -15.35 32.29
N VAL A 760 2.91 -15.41 31.90
CA VAL A 760 3.88 -16.24 32.63
C VAL A 760 4.38 -15.59 33.93
N GLN A 761 4.51 -14.26 33.97
CA GLN A 761 5.16 -13.55 35.08
C GLN A 761 4.17 -13.12 36.18
N GLN A 762 4.73 -12.82 37.36
CA GLN A 762 3.91 -12.50 38.56
C GLN A 762 3.52 -11.02 38.68
N GLY A 763 4.18 -10.14 37.91
CA GLY A 763 3.88 -8.70 37.98
C GLY A 763 4.14 -8.04 36.64
N TRP A 764 3.20 -7.22 36.20
CA TRP A 764 3.19 -6.55 34.91
C TRP A 764 2.93 -5.06 35.05
N ARG A 765 3.55 -4.25 34.21
CA ARG A 765 3.22 -2.85 33.99
C ARG A 765 2.77 -2.68 32.54
N ASP A 766 1.59 -2.12 32.36
CA ASP A 766 1.13 -1.71 31.03
C ASP A 766 1.85 -0.42 30.60
N VAL A 767 2.55 -0.48 29.51
CA VAL A 767 3.32 0.65 28.95
C VAL A 767 2.41 1.77 28.46
N LEU A 768 1.18 1.43 28.01
CA LEU A 768 0.23 2.38 27.45
C LEU A 768 -0.46 3.19 28.55
N THR A 769 -0.95 2.55 29.58
CA THR A 769 -1.75 3.17 30.65
C THR A 769 -0.98 3.46 31.93
N GLY A 770 0.18 2.83 32.12
CA GLY A 770 0.94 2.84 33.37
C GLY A 770 0.35 1.95 34.47
N CYS A 771 -0.78 1.30 34.22
CA CYS A 771 -1.44 0.40 35.20
C CYS A 771 -0.55 -0.81 35.52
N THR A 772 -0.72 -1.36 36.73
CA THR A 772 -0.04 -2.57 37.18
C THR A 772 -1.01 -3.72 37.37
N HIS A 773 -0.61 -4.90 36.90
CA HIS A 773 -1.40 -6.12 37.01
C HIS A 773 -0.57 -7.20 37.72
N MET A 774 -1.18 -7.96 38.60
CA MET A 774 -0.51 -8.94 39.44
C MET A 774 -0.99 -10.36 39.14
N GLY A 775 -0.04 -11.28 39.11
CA GLY A 775 -0.26 -12.72 38.96
C GLY A 775 -0.05 -13.21 37.54
N PRO A 776 0.07 -14.56 37.35
CA PRO A 776 0.25 -15.19 36.05
C PRO A 776 -1.08 -15.35 35.27
N ILE A 777 -2.22 -14.97 35.92
CA ILE A 777 -3.54 -15.02 35.30
C ILE A 777 -4.21 -13.67 35.54
N LEU A 778 -4.45 -12.94 34.50
CA LEU A 778 -5.01 -11.59 34.54
C LEU A 778 -6.50 -11.60 34.20
N ASP A 779 -7.24 -10.70 34.83
CA ASP A 779 -8.66 -10.44 34.57
C ASP A 779 -8.78 -9.56 33.33
N ALA A 780 -9.40 -10.08 32.26
CA ALA A 780 -9.55 -9.34 31.00
C ALA A 780 -10.29 -8.00 31.22
N ALA A 781 -11.32 -7.97 32.05
CA ALA A 781 -12.05 -6.75 32.34
C ALA A 781 -11.17 -5.65 33.00
N ARG A 782 -10.16 -6.04 33.76
CA ARG A 782 -9.21 -5.09 34.36
C ARG A 782 -8.09 -4.67 33.43
N VAL A 783 -7.65 -5.60 32.56
CA VAL A 783 -6.60 -5.30 31.54
C VAL A 783 -7.13 -4.27 30.56
N PHE A 784 -8.36 -4.44 30.11
CA PHE A 784 -9.01 -3.59 29.10
C PHE A 784 -9.94 -2.50 29.68
N GLU A 785 -9.74 -2.13 30.94
CA GLU A 785 -10.59 -1.13 31.63
C GLU A 785 -10.47 0.28 30.99
N HIS A 786 -9.27 0.68 30.59
CA HIS A 786 -8.97 2.02 30.08
C HIS A 786 -8.84 2.07 28.55
N LEU A 787 -8.15 1.11 27.97
CA LEU A 787 -7.96 0.96 26.54
C LEU A 787 -8.35 -0.46 26.11
N PRO A 788 -8.83 -0.65 24.86
CA PRO A 788 -9.14 -1.99 24.34
C PRO A 788 -7.89 -2.79 23.98
N VAL A 789 -6.71 -2.28 24.31
CA VAL A 789 -5.39 -2.84 24.06
C VAL A 789 -4.50 -2.67 25.28
N ALA A 790 -3.52 -3.57 25.45
CA ALA A 790 -2.51 -3.47 26.48
C ALA A 790 -1.14 -3.96 26.00
N LEU A 791 -0.09 -3.24 26.35
CA LEU A 791 1.30 -3.63 26.10
C LEU A 791 2.01 -3.80 27.44
N LEU A 792 2.09 -5.04 27.88
CA LEU A 792 2.57 -5.39 29.20
C LEU A 792 4.09 -5.70 29.18
N VAL A 793 4.80 -5.15 30.14
CA VAL A 793 6.22 -5.50 30.38
C VAL A 793 6.38 -5.96 31.81
N PRO A 794 7.39 -6.79 32.13
CA PRO A 794 7.68 -7.19 33.49
C PRO A 794 7.85 -5.99 34.40
N ARG A 795 7.21 -6.04 35.58
CA ARG A 795 7.47 -5.07 36.62
C ARG A 795 8.81 -5.42 37.26
N GLU A 796 9.78 -4.50 37.21
CA GLU A 796 10.96 -4.60 38.06
C GLU A 796 10.46 -4.59 39.51
N ILE A 797 10.60 -5.73 40.19
CA ILE A 797 10.38 -5.79 41.63
C ILE A 797 11.64 -5.18 42.23
N ASP A 798 11.53 -3.98 42.76
CA ASP A 798 12.62 -3.38 43.55
C ASP A 798 13.05 -4.45 44.57
N ARG A 799 14.20 -5.08 44.30
CA ARG A 799 14.87 -6.04 45.21
C ARG A 799 15.68 -5.27 46.20
#